data_56e9cfbfa880bd0e3408754a36322d9a
#
_entry.id   56e9cfbfa880bd0e3408754a36322d9a
#
_cell.length_a   1.000
_cell.length_b   1.000
_cell.length_c   1.000
_cell.angle_alpha   90.00
_cell.angle_beta   90.00
_cell.angle_gamma   90.00
#
_symmetry.space_group_name_H-M   'P 1'
#
loop_
_entity.id
_entity.type
_entity.pdbx_description
1 polymer ?
#
loop_
_entity_poly.entity_id
_entity_poly.type
_entity_poly.pdbx_seq_one_letter_code
_entity_poly.pdbx_strand_id
1 'polypeptide(L)'
;MRCSAPPADIPSTPDRKGRKMNKLLVLVGAAAFTCRAGAADFISVEGAVPEVNRGGCSTAVFVRPVTNRAAVVSAKWTVTGLGVFRVFLNGSEVGAEDFLKPGYTHPHKRRSSFSYDVTDAFRRDPGARNVLCAEVSTGWWRDAIIGRAGKISAYHGVLKLAYADGSAEEIASDTSWRAAYAGPLRHATIWGGERYDARVPAPWRTTGDVDWKRARVNTEFKGAVTPLEGRSVRVRRDLAFAPHTAWVWKGADGAAKDRHGRARILRRYAGGEALVLEPGETLVVDFGQNCAGVPEFTARAAAGTDLTGHPAEMLNDANGERSRGNDGPAGSAYFANYRSATSLMRYIFAGGTDETWHPSCTFFGGRYWSFTAKGRVEFKRLSLLPVMSIAPEDETGTIVTGDASLNRLISNCLWGMRSNYLSVPTDCPQRNERWGWSGDTQVFAGAAVYAADVYGFLSKWMTDMRDSQADEKSKCPGMFPKIAPDRSGGRLIGWADAGVIVPYTMWRQFGDVAAVNVNWDAMARFLANLDKSNWTTPENERQCVDWLSPAMYEGHRRGWGSKFCKNPFWDGETNADERQYWDMLGACYHIWDLKMMVEMAKATGRDKEAAAYAQREAKAVARYRNLFLDHHGRFAERYRNMQTPNLFALKLGLFPTQAATDAAKADLVASVKAGNCKVGTGFLGTPLLLDVIADIVGDPALAYSVLLQRDCPGWLYSVDNGATTIWERWDGYTKERGFGPPEMNSFNHYANGAVLGWMFRTMAGIRPGKEAGYRHFTLAPKPDKRIGSCKASYRTKYGTVKSEWRYVDGGKLEWSFTVPPGTTATVVPPDGGPAEEFGPGDYRKEVLK
;
A
#
# COMPACT_ATOMS: atom_id res chain seq x y z
N MET A 1 52.00 -15.37 25.42
CA MET A 1 53.04 -14.37 25.61
C MET A 1 52.30 -13.04 25.64
N ARG A 2 51.97 -12.52 26.81
CA ARG A 2 52.62 -11.51 27.64
C ARG A 2 52.98 -10.26 26.80
N CYS A 3 52.65 -9.03 27.08
CA CYS A 3 52.31 -8.25 28.29
C CYS A 3 51.67 -6.93 27.80
N SER A 4 50.78 -6.31 28.40
CA SER A 4 50.47 -5.67 29.72
C SER A 4 50.53 -4.14 29.63
N ALA A 5 49.49 -3.55 30.13
CA ALA A 5 49.27 -2.13 30.44
C ALA A 5 50.18 -1.64 31.58
N PRO A 6 50.09 -0.48 32.23
CA PRO A 6 48.97 0.45 32.41
C PRO A 6 49.36 1.95 32.60
N PRO A 7 48.59 2.80 33.35
CA PRO A 7 48.32 4.21 33.07
C PRO A 7 49.03 5.20 34.04
N ALA A 8 48.79 6.49 33.87
CA ALA A 8 49.02 7.51 34.90
C ALA A 8 48.21 8.79 34.63
N ASP A 9 47.41 9.11 35.45
CA ASP A 9 47.11 10.02 36.57
C ASP A 9 46.92 11.50 36.21
N ILE A 10 45.75 11.98 36.70
CA ILE A 10 45.32 13.37 36.79
C ILE A 10 46.06 14.10 37.95
N PRO A 11 46.25 15.42 37.87
CA PRO A 11 45.76 16.25 38.98
C PRO A 11 45.02 17.53 38.57
N SER A 12 44.12 17.87 39.47
CA SER A 12 43.17 18.93 39.78
C SER A 12 43.60 20.37 39.53
N THR A 13 42.55 21.16 39.24
CA THR A 13 42.34 22.63 39.23
C THR A 13 43.03 23.45 40.35
N PRO A 14 43.24 24.85 40.22
CA PRO A 14 42.11 25.78 40.07
C PRO A 14 42.34 27.12 39.30
N ASP A 15 41.24 27.75 39.03
CA ASP A 15 40.88 29.20 39.15
C ASP A 15 41.09 30.22 38.01
N ARG A 16 39.97 30.77 37.60
CA ARG A 16 39.58 32.10 37.09
C ARG A 16 40.64 33.05 36.56
N LYS A 17 40.50 33.44 35.28
CA LYS A 17 40.28 34.85 34.85
C LYS A 17 40.04 34.94 33.33
N GLY A 18 39.06 35.76 32.96
CA GLY A 18 38.51 35.88 31.60
C GLY A 18 39.54 36.29 30.53
N ARG A 19 39.42 35.64 29.40
CA ARG A 19 39.85 36.16 28.10
C ARG A 19 38.84 35.75 27.03
N LYS A 20 38.32 36.77 26.33
CA LYS A 20 37.50 36.65 25.15
C LYS A 20 38.21 35.74 24.14
N MET A 21 37.63 34.57 23.83
CA MET A 21 38.05 33.77 22.68
C MET A 21 37.25 34.19 21.46
N ASN A 22 37.92 34.77 20.49
CA ASN A 22 37.41 35.00 19.14
C ASN A 22 37.00 33.68 18.52
N LYS A 23 35.71 33.55 18.23
CA LYS A 23 35.20 32.51 17.32
C LYS A 23 35.72 32.83 15.92
N LEU A 24 36.69 32.09 15.44
CA LEU A 24 37.08 32.06 14.05
C LEU A 24 35.97 31.30 13.30
N LEU A 25 35.01 32.06 12.77
CA LEU A 25 34.00 31.53 11.81
C LEU A 25 34.78 31.34 10.50
N VAL A 26 35.00 30.09 10.11
CA VAL A 26 35.42 29.76 8.76
C VAL A 26 34.18 30.01 7.89
N LEU A 27 34.04 31.20 7.37
CA LEU A 27 33.16 31.50 6.26
C LEU A 27 33.74 30.82 5.01
N VAL A 28 33.19 29.65 4.66
CA VAL A 28 33.28 29.14 3.28
C VAL A 28 32.41 30.11 2.46
N GLY A 29 33.06 31.02 1.78
CA GLY A 29 32.41 31.97 0.89
C GLY A 29 31.66 31.22 -0.20
N ALA A 30 30.35 31.16 -0.09
CA ALA A 30 29.51 30.90 -1.22
C ALA A 30 29.58 32.12 -2.14
N ALA A 31 30.45 32.05 -3.13
CA ALA A 31 30.43 32.99 -4.25
C ALA A 31 29.06 32.81 -4.95
N ALA A 32 28.17 33.74 -4.71
CA ALA A 32 26.94 33.87 -5.46
C ALA A 32 27.30 34.31 -6.89
N PHE A 33 27.55 33.34 -7.76
CA PHE A 33 27.54 33.57 -9.20
C PHE A 33 26.11 33.65 -9.65
N THR A 34 25.62 34.83 -9.95
CA THR A 34 24.40 35.08 -10.71
C THR A 34 24.65 34.73 -12.17
N CYS A 35 24.73 33.41 -12.47
CA CYS A 35 24.40 32.96 -13.80
C CYS A 35 22.87 32.90 -13.84
N ARG A 36 22.22 33.60 -14.73
CA ARG A 36 20.82 33.39 -15.10
C ARG A 36 20.76 32.00 -15.75
N ALA A 37 20.72 30.96 -14.94
CA ALA A 37 20.26 29.64 -15.34
C ALA A 37 18.76 29.80 -15.61
N GLY A 38 18.29 29.62 -16.83
CA GLY A 38 16.88 29.54 -17.12
C GLY A 38 16.32 28.41 -16.26
N ALA A 39 15.21 28.65 -15.57
CA ALA A 39 14.53 27.58 -14.85
C ALA A 39 14.28 26.42 -15.81
N ALA A 40 14.55 25.18 -15.37
CA ALA A 40 14.29 24.01 -16.22
C ALA A 40 12.80 23.91 -16.54
N ASP A 41 12.50 23.66 -17.81
CA ASP A 41 11.14 23.51 -18.29
C ASP A 41 10.73 22.01 -18.31
N PHE A 42 9.43 21.76 -18.14
CA PHE A 42 8.88 20.52 -18.66
C PHE A 42 8.90 20.58 -20.18
N ILE A 43 9.55 19.60 -20.81
CA ILE A 43 9.65 19.53 -22.29
C ILE A 43 8.89 18.31 -22.82
N SER A 44 8.30 18.43 -24.00
CA SER A 44 7.51 17.39 -24.67
C SER A 44 7.87 17.27 -26.14
N VAL A 45 7.45 16.16 -26.76
CA VAL A 45 7.55 15.97 -28.22
C VAL A 45 6.52 16.85 -28.90
N GLU A 46 6.90 17.46 -30.01
CA GLU A 46 6.02 18.26 -30.85
C GLU A 46 5.06 17.36 -31.64
N GLY A 47 3.79 17.75 -31.73
CA GLY A 47 2.75 17.05 -32.50
C GLY A 47 1.87 16.13 -31.64
N ALA A 48 0.99 15.42 -32.35
CA ALA A 48 0.05 14.46 -31.69
C ALA A 48 0.77 13.18 -31.26
N VAL A 49 0.29 12.57 -30.16
CA VAL A 49 0.77 11.26 -29.73
C VAL A 49 0.31 10.21 -30.75
N PRO A 50 1.21 9.40 -31.32
CA PRO A 50 0.83 8.38 -32.30
C PRO A 50 -0.11 7.32 -31.73
N GLU A 51 -1.04 6.83 -32.54
CA GLU A 51 -1.98 5.79 -32.16
C GLU A 51 -1.30 4.41 -32.07
N VAL A 52 -1.26 3.84 -30.90
CA VAL A 52 -0.60 2.54 -30.63
C VAL A 52 -1.28 1.38 -31.37
N ASN A 53 -2.61 1.43 -31.49
CA ASN A 53 -3.38 0.39 -32.20
C ASN A 53 -3.09 0.31 -33.71
N ARG A 54 -2.55 1.38 -34.28
CA ARG A 54 -2.09 1.46 -35.67
C ARG A 54 -0.57 1.26 -35.79
N GLY A 55 0.08 0.65 -34.81
CA GLY A 55 1.53 0.39 -34.81
C GLY A 55 2.40 1.56 -34.36
N GLY A 56 1.81 2.68 -33.93
CA GLY A 56 2.53 3.84 -33.41
C GLY A 56 3.27 3.56 -32.10
N CYS A 57 4.19 4.48 -31.73
CA CYS A 57 4.87 4.52 -30.44
C CYS A 57 4.36 5.71 -29.64
N SER A 58 3.84 5.49 -28.43
CA SER A 58 3.35 6.56 -27.56
C SER A 58 4.35 6.98 -26.49
N THR A 59 5.51 6.32 -26.42
CA THR A 59 6.59 6.63 -25.49
C THR A 59 7.42 7.78 -26.05
N ALA A 60 7.56 8.85 -25.28
CA ALA A 60 8.36 10.00 -25.62
C ALA A 60 9.82 9.77 -25.20
N VAL A 61 10.76 10.05 -26.08
CA VAL A 61 12.20 9.98 -25.82
C VAL A 61 12.83 11.35 -26.03
N PHE A 62 13.71 11.71 -25.09
CA PHE A 62 14.43 12.99 -25.08
C PHE A 62 15.93 12.72 -25.04
N VAL A 63 16.72 13.45 -25.84
CA VAL A 63 18.18 13.26 -25.94
C VAL A 63 18.90 14.61 -25.93
N ARG A 64 19.97 14.68 -25.13
CA ARG A 64 20.87 15.84 -25.07
C ARG A 64 22.32 15.37 -25.01
N PRO A 65 23.11 15.54 -26.06
CA PRO A 65 24.57 15.44 -26.01
C PRO A 65 25.16 16.62 -25.23
N VAL A 66 26.14 16.31 -24.38
CA VAL A 66 26.89 17.29 -23.55
C VAL A 66 28.37 17.06 -23.80
N THR A 67 29.13 18.12 -24.05
CA THR A 67 30.59 18.07 -24.19
C THR A 67 31.22 18.85 -23.05
N ASN A 68 32.13 18.22 -22.30
CA ASN A 68 32.80 18.83 -21.18
C ASN A 68 33.73 19.95 -21.61
N ARG A 69 33.58 21.14 -21.02
CA ARG A 69 34.51 22.26 -21.27
C ARG A 69 35.83 22.17 -20.51
N ALA A 70 35.82 21.48 -19.39
CA ALA A 70 36.97 21.19 -18.51
C ALA A 70 36.80 19.82 -17.86
N ALA A 71 37.78 19.37 -17.04
CA ALA A 71 37.66 18.12 -16.30
C ALA A 71 36.53 18.19 -15.26
N VAL A 72 35.60 17.25 -15.29
CA VAL A 72 34.46 17.18 -14.35
C VAL A 72 34.88 16.49 -13.08
N VAL A 73 34.60 17.13 -11.91
CA VAL A 73 34.88 16.59 -10.58
C VAL A 73 33.59 16.10 -9.89
N SER A 74 32.43 16.63 -10.28
CA SER A 74 31.14 16.19 -9.77
C SER A 74 30.05 16.40 -10.82
N ALA A 75 29.14 15.40 -10.92
CA ALA A 75 27.97 15.46 -11.79
C ALA A 75 26.74 14.95 -11.02
N LYS A 76 25.74 15.83 -10.80
CA LYS A 76 24.50 15.50 -10.12
C LYS A 76 23.30 15.77 -11.02
N TRP A 77 22.47 14.74 -11.26
CA TRP A 77 21.32 14.82 -12.16
C TRP A 77 20.01 14.68 -11.40
N THR A 78 19.20 15.76 -11.39
CA THR A 78 17.86 15.79 -10.78
C THR A 78 16.81 15.71 -11.86
N VAL A 79 15.85 14.79 -11.75
CA VAL A 79 14.92 14.43 -12.82
C VAL A 79 13.50 14.18 -12.31
N THR A 80 12.50 14.47 -13.15
CA THR A 80 11.11 14.06 -12.98
C THR A 80 10.40 13.99 -14.33
N GLY A 81 9.13 13.54 -14.36
CA GLY A 81 8.35 13.41 -15.59
C GLY A 81 6.85 13.51 -15.38
N LEU A 82 6.16 13.84 -16.46
CA LEU A 82 4.71 13.73 -16.62
C LEU A 82 4.41 12.42 -17.34
N GLY A 83 4.32 11.35 -16.58
CA GLY A 83 4.28 9.96 -16.99
C GLY A 83 5.30 9.14 -16.19
N VAL A 84 5.33 7.82 -16.37
CA VAL A 84 6.41 7.00 -15.80
C VAL A 84 7.64 7.16 -16.67
N PHE A 85 8.79 7.44 -16.04
CA PHE A 85 10.02 7.75 -16.76
C PHE A 85 11.20 6.88 -16.35
N ARG A 86 12.15 6.74 -17.28
CA ARG A 86 13.48 6.18 -17.07
C ARG A 86 14.51 7.14 -17.65
N VAL A 87 15.70 7.21 -17.05
CA VAL A 87 16.79 8.05 -17.55
C VAL A 87 18.06 7.25 -17.76
N PHE A 88 18.84 7.66 -18.75
CA PHE A 88 20.04 6.94 -19.18
C PHE A 88 21.18 7.93 -19.39
N LEU A 89 22.35 7.55 -18.90
CA LEU A 89 23.61 8.26 -19.15
C LEU A 89 24.54 7.36 -19.98
N ASN A 90 24.97 7.83 -21.14
CA ASN A 90 25.85 7.06 -22.03
C ASN A 90 25.34 5.64 -22.37
N GLY A 91 24.00 5.49 -22.41
CA GLY A 91 23.33 4.22 -22.71
C GLY A 91 23.04 3.33 -21.50
N SER A 92 23.57 3.64 -20.31
CA SER A 92 23.30 2.92 -19.06
C SER A 92 22.17 3.58 -18.29
N GLU A 93 21.25 2.79 -17.74
CA GLU A 93 20.15 3.30 -16.92
C GLU A 93 20.66 3.85 -15.59
N VAL A 94 20.16 5.03 -15.20
CA VAL A 94 20.46 5.69 -13.93
C VAL A 94 19.28 5.52 -12.98
N GLY A 95 19.55 5.08 -11.74
CA GLY A 95 18.52 4.83 -10.74
C GLY A 95 17.58 3.68 -11.18
N ALA A 96 18.15 2.58 -11.66
CA ALA A 96 17.40 1.39 -12.10
C ALA A 96 16.67 0.69 -10.93
N GLU A 97 17.12 0.92 -9.70
CA GLU A 97 16.47 0.44 -8.48
C GLU A 97 15.16 1.14 -8.17
N ASP A 98 14.97 2.38 -8.66
CA ASP A 98 13.74 3.15 -8.51
C ASP A 98 12.77 2.83 -9.64
N PHE A 99 11.76 2.04 -9.34
CA PHE A 99 10.77 1.59 -10.31
C PHE A 99 9.58 2.56 -10.37
N LEU A 100 8.89 2.65 -11.51
CA LEU A 100 7.70 3.49 -11.74
C LEU A 100 7.87 4.99 -11.36
N LYS A 101 9.07 5.55 -11.54
CA LYS A 101 9.32 7.00 -11.32
C LYS A 101 8.37 7.89 -12.14
N PRO A 102 7.83 8.99 -11.62
CA PRO A 102 8.06 9.61 -10.31
C PRO A 102 7.13 9.11 -9.21
N GLY A 103 6.35 8.06 -9.43
CA GLY A 103 5.28 7.61 -8.56
C GLY A 103 3.99 8.41 -8.74
N TYR A 104 2.99 8.08 -7.92
CA TYR A 104 1.67 8.71 -7.96
C TYR A 104 1.56 9.81 -6.91
N THR A 105 1.44 11.08 -7.34
CA THR A 105 1.23 12.28 -6.52
C THR A 105 0.03 13.06 -7.06
N HIS A 106 -0.44 14.03 -6.30
CA HIS A 106 -1.59 14.86 -6.76
C HIS A 106 -1.32 15.50 -8.13
N PRO A 107 -2.16 15.21 -9.14
CA PRO A 107 -1.84 15.44 -10.56
C PRO A 107 -1.58 16.91 -10.93
N HIS A 108 -2.11 17.85 -10.14
CA HIS A 108 -1.98 19.28 -10.44
C HIS A 108 -1.21 20.08 -9.39
N LYS A 109 -0.87 19.46 -8.23
CA LYS A 109 -0.19 20.15 -7.12
C LYS A 109 1.29 19.80 -7.05
N ARG A 110 1.68 18.53 -7.29
CA ARG A 110 3.03 18.08 -6.96
C ARG A 110 3.54 16.98 -7.90
N ARG A 111 4.88 17.01 -8.15
CA ARG A 111 5.63 15.89 -8.78
C ARG A 111 6.88 15.63 -7.96
N SER A 112 7.14 14.36 -7.66
CA SER A 112 8.38 13.95 -6.99
C SER A 112 9.55 13.97 -7.96
N SER A 113 10.68 14.52 -7.54
CA SER A 113 11.95 14.47 -8.27
C SER A 113 12.94 13.51 -7.62
N PHE A 114 13.81 12.96 -8.44
CA PHE A 114 14.87 12.04 -8.06
C PHE A 114 16.22 12.70 -8.36
N SER A 115 17.16 12.59 -7.43
CA SER A 115 18.51 13.17 -7.59
C SER A 115 19.55 12.08 -7.51
N TYR A 116 20.32 11.91 -8.57
CA TYR A 116 21.36 10.91 -8.69
C TYR A 116 22.73 11.56 -8.76
N ASP A 117 23.68 11.06 -7.98
CA ASP A 117 25.09 11.31 -8.23
C ASP A 117 25.52 10.40 -9.38
N VAL A 118 25.89 11.03 -10.50
CA VAL A 118 26.29 10.32 -11.72
C VAL A 118 27.77 10.54 -12.04
N THR A 119 28.54 11.04 -11.08
CA THR A 119 29.96 11.42 -11.27
C THR A 119 30.80 10.29 -11.83
N ASP A 120 30.66 9.06 -11.31
CA ASP A 120 31.44 7.90 -11.77
C ASP A 120 30.99 7.35 -13.13
N ALA A 121 29.69 7.49 -13.46
CA ALA A 121 29.15 7.11 -14.76
C ALA A 121 29.41 8.16 -15.86
N PHE A 122 29.82 9.38 -15.47
CA PHE A 122 30.08 10.50 -16.36
C PHE A 122 31.50 10.39 -16.94
N ARG A 123 31.67 10.57 -18.23
CA ARG A 123 32.98 10.70 -18.88
C ARG A 123 33.53 12.06 -18.50
N ARG A 124 34.60 12.13 -17.69
CA ARG A 124 35.01 13.32 -16.97
C ARG A 124 36.08 14.17 -17.66
N ASP A 125 36.77 13.64 -18.67
CA ASP A 125 37.87 14.35 -19.34
C ASP A 125 37.39 15.59 -20.09
N PRO A 126 38.24 16.63 -20.23
CA PRO A 126 37.96 17.77 -21.09
C PRO A 126 37.67 17.34 -22.52
N GLY A 127 36.62 17.89 -23.15
CA GLY A 127 36.20 17.54 -24.50
C GLY A 127 35.44 16.20 -24.59
N ALA A 128 35.36 15.40 -23.53
CA ALA A 128 34.61 14.17 -23.54
C ALA A 128 33.10 14.43 -23.77
N ARG A 129 32.51 13.57 -24.61
CA ARG A 129 31.09 13.68 -24.97
C ARG A 129 30.27 12.71 -24.12
N ASN A 130 29.25 13.23 -23.44
CA ASN A 130 28.25 12.47 -22.70
C ASN A 130 26.89 12.59 -23.41
N VAL A 131 26.03 11.62 -23.23
CA VAL A 131 24.66 11.62 -23.77
C VAL A 131 23.68 11.39 -22.65
N LEU A 132 22.85 12.40 -22.37
CA LEU A 132 21.68 12.29 -21.50
C LEU A 132 20.48 11.84 -22.31
N CYS A 133 19.74 10.87 -21.80
CA CYS A 133 18.50 10.41 -22.42
C CYS A 133 17.43 10.20 -21.36
N ALA A 134 16.18 10.55 -21.68
CA ALA A 134 15.00 10.23 -20.88
C ALA A 134 13.94 9.57 -21.78
N GLU A 135 13.28 8.56 -21.22
CA GLU A 135 12.16 7.85 -21.82
C GLU A 135 10.94 8.04 -20.90
N VAL A 136 9.81 8.50 -21.43
CA VAL A 136 8.60 8.83 -20.65
C VAL A 136 7.39 8.17 -21.29
N SER A 137 6.78 7.24 -20.54
CA SER A 137 5.55 6.54 -20.94
C SER A 137 4.30 7.27 -20.43
N THR A 138 3.12 6.68 -20.62
CA THR A 138 1.84 7.26 -20.19
C THR A 138 1.71 7.38 -18.66
N GLY A 139 2.04 6.30 -17.93
CA GLY A 139 1.94 6.24 -16.46
C GLY A 139 0.57 6.69 -15.94
N TRP A 140 0.55 7.26 -14.72
CA TRP A 140 -0.65 7.88 -14.13
C TRP A 140 -1.04 9.24 -14.74
N TRP A 141 -0.21 9.83 -15.58
CA TRP A 141 -0.44 11.18 -16.12
C TRP A 141 -1.47 11.21 -17.24
N ARG A 142 -1.41 10.26 -18.16
CA ARG A 142 -2.24 10.24 -19.36
C ARG A 142 -3.26 9.11 -19.41
N ASP A 143 -3.30 8.24 -18.38
CA ASP A 143 -4.23 7.12 -18.40
C ASP A 143 -5.69 7.60 -18.24
N ALA A 144 -6.59 7.01 -19.01
CA ALA A 144 -7.98 7.42 -19.09
C ALA A 144 -8.85 6.91 -17.93
N ILE A 145 -8.37 5.90 -17.19
CA ILE A 145 -9.19 5.23 -16.15
C ILE A 145 -9.43 6.13 -14.94
N ILE A 146 -8.44 6.97 -14.58
CA ILE A 146 -8.58 7.91 -13.44
C ILE A 146 -9.09 9.30 -13.88
N GLY A 147 -9.36 9.50 -15.16
CA GLY A 147 -9.49 10.84 -15.71
C GLY A 147 -8.09 11.44 -15.98
N ARG A 148 -7.82 11.71 -17.21
CA ARG A 148 -6.52 12.21 -17.69
C ARG A 148 -6.10 13.47 -16.94
N ALA A 149 -5.00 13.41 -16.20
CA ALA A 149 -4.39 14.58 -15.57
C ALA A 149 -3.82 15.54 -16.64
N GLY A 150 -3.28 14.97 -17.74
CA GLY A 150 -2.75 15.69 -18.88
C GLY A 150 -2.86 14.90 -20.18
N LYS A 151 -2.50 15.54 -21.29
CA LYS A 151 -2.63 14.99 -22.65
C LYS A 151 -1.31 14.49 -23.22
N ILE A 152 -0.19 15.06 -22.78
CA ILE A 152 1.14 14.83 -23.38
C ILE A 152 2.13 14.47 -22.28
N SER A 153 2.91 13.40 -22.46
CA SER A 153 4.03 13.05 -21.59
C SER A 153 5.16 14.07 -21.72
N ALA A 154 5.82 14.42 -20.61
CA ALA A 154 6.89 15.40 -20.61
C ALA A 154 8.02 14.99 -19.64
N TYR A 155 9.21 15.50 -19.92
CA TYR A 155 10.40 15.33 -19.12
C TYR A 155 10.82 16.66 -18.51
N HIS A 156 11.38 16.62 -17.30
CA HIS A 156 12.03 17.74 -16.63
C HIS A 156 13.31 17.24 -15.96
N GLY A 157 14.42 17.92 -16.19
CA GLY A 157 15.70 17.55 -15.61
C GLY A 157 16.71 18.69 -15.54
N VAL A 158 17.60 18.61 -14.54
CA VAL A 158 18.74 19.52 -14.35
C VAL A 158 19.96 18.68 -14.01
N LEU A 159 20.99 18.74 -14.88
CA LEU A 159 22.32 18.21 -14.57
C LEU A 159 23.21 19.36 -14.09
N LYS A 160 23.78 19.23 -12.90
CA LYS A 160 24.77 20.14 -12.33
C LYS A 160 26.16 19.54 -12.43
N LEU A 161 27.07 20.26 -13.06
CA LEU A 161 28.46 19.87 -13.22
C LEU A 161 29.34 20.83 -12.40
N ALA A 162 30.30 20.29 -11.67
CA ALA A 162 31.41 21.03 -11.11
C ALA A 162 32.71 20.61 -11.84
N TYR A 163 33.55 21.61 -12.19
CA TYR A 163 34.78 21.40 -12.93
C TYR A 163 36.00 21.58 -12.06
N ALA A 164 37.15 20.99 -12.46
CA ALA A 164 38.41 21.08 -11.75
C ALA A 164 39.01 22.51 -11.69
N ASP A 165 38.59 23.39 -12.59
CA ASP A 165 38.96 24.79 -12.61
C ASP A 165 38.16 25.67 -11.61
N GLY A 166 37.29 25.04 -10.78
CA GLY A 166 36.45 25.68 -9.78
C GLY A 166 35.13 26.25 -10.36
N SER A 167 34.92 26.19 -11.65
CA SER A 167 33.68 26.62 -12.29
C SER A 167 32.58 25.56 -12.23
N ALA A 168 31.32 25.97 -12.46
CA ALA A 168 30.16 25.10 -12.50
C ALA A 168 29.31 25.39 -13.74
N GLU A 169 28.51 24.40 -14.12
CA GLU A 169 27.55 24.49 -15.22
C GLU A 169 26.24 23.78 -14.87
N GLU A 170 25.12 24.34 -15.29
CA GLU A 170 23.81 23.73 -15.20
C GLU A 170 23.25 23.47 -16.60
N ILE A 171 22.86 22.21 -16.87
CA ILE A 171 22.25 21.81 -18.11
C ILE A 171 20.81 21.43 -17.80
N ALA A 172 19.88 22.35 -18.10
CA ALA A 172 18.47 22.19 -17.87
C ALA A 172 17.76 21.55 -19.05
N SER A 173 16.59 20.98 -18.81
CA SER A 173 15.67 20.62 -19.89
C SER A 173 15.06 21.89 -20.49
N ASP A 174 15.27 22.06 -21.79
CA ASP A 174 14.81 23.18 -22.61
C ASP A 174 14.57 22.77 -24.06
N THR A 175 14.27 23.75 -24.92
CA THR A 175 14.02 23.51 -26.36
C THR A 175 15.27 23.11 -27.15
N SER A 176 16.47 23.12 -26.57
CA SER A 176 17.69 22.61 -27.22
C SER A 176 17.80 21.08 -27.21
N TRP A 177 16.99 20.42 -26.39
CA TRP A 177 16.88 18.96 -26.39
C TRP A 177 16.20 18.50 -27.71
N ARG A 178 16.57 17.29 -28.16
CA ARG A 178 15.88 16.60 -29.26
C ARG A 178 14.87 15.64 -28.66
N ALA A 179 13.70 15.50 -29.26
CA ALA A 179 12.59 14.68 -28.79
C ALA A 179 11.93 13.92 -29.93
N ALA A 180 11.46 12.72 -29.68
CA ALA A 180 10.71 11.89 -30.61
C ALA A 180 9.78 10.91 -29.90
N TYR A 181 8.76 10.40 -30.60
CA TYR A 181 8.02 9.19 -30.17
C TYR A 181 8.71 7.97 -30.80
N ALA A 182 9.57 7.29 -30.05
CA ALA A 182 10.43 6.26 -30.59
C ALA A 182 10.85 5.23 -29.53
N GLY A 183 11.55 4.20 -29.97
CA GLY A 183 12.19 3.19 -29.12
C GLY A 183 11.43 1.87 -28.99
N PRO A 184 12.05 0.87 -28.36
CA PRO A 184 11.48 -0.47 -28.20
C PRO A 184 10.26 -0.49 -27.26
N LEU A 185 10.20 0.39 -26.23
CA LEU A 185 9.02 0.58 -25.39
C LEU A 185 7.96 1.34 -26.20
N ARG A 186 7.06 0.57 -26.83
CA ARG A 186 6.05 1.15 -27.73
C ARG A 186 4.91 1.83 -26.97
N HIS A 187 4.55 1.29 -25.83
CA HIS A 187 3.44 1.78 -25.00
C HIS A 187 3.51 1.20 -23.60
N ALA A 188 3.18 1.99 -22.57
CA ALA A 188 2.93 1.51 -21.24
C ALA A 188 1.90 2.40 -20.52
N THR A 189 0.95 1.77 -19.85
CA THR A 189 0.01 2.39 -18.91
C THR A 189 -0.07 1.57 -17.64
N ILE A 190 -0.50 2.17 -16.54
CA ILE A 190 -0.62 1.46 -15.27
C ILE A 190 -1.67 0.35 -15.34
N TRP A 191 -2.81 0.59 -15.99
CA TRP A 191 -3.93 -0.36 -16.05
C TRP A 191 -3.94 -1.23 -17.30
N GLY A 192 -3.37 -0.72 -18.40
CA GLY A 192 -3.36 -1.42 -19.68
C GLY A 192 -2.20 -2.40 -19.83
N GLY A 193 -1.10 -2.15 -19.11
CA GLY A 193 0.11 -2.96 -19.23
C GLY A 193 1.17 -2.34 -20.13
N GLU A 194 2.05 -3.17 -20.69
CA GLU A 194 3.23 -2.72 -21.44
C GLU A 194 3.40 -3.49 -22.76
N ARG A 195 3.78 -2.77 -23.83
CA ARG A 195 4.13 -3.33 -25.12
C ARG A 195 5.57 -2.96 -25.49
N TYR A 196 6.40 -3.97 -25.69
CA TYR A 196 7.80 -3.86 -26.04
C TYR A 196 8.09 -4.59 -27.37
N ASP A 197 8.86 -3.96 -28.27
CA ASP A 197 9.29 -4.56 -29.53
C ASP A 197 10.83 -4.58 -29.58
N ALA A 198 11.43 -5.73 -29.28
CA ALA A 198 12.88 -5.89 -29.19
C ALA A 198 13.61 -5.73 -30.54
N ARG A 199 12.88 -5.76 -31.66
CA ARG A 199 13.44 -5.52 -32.99
C ARG A 199 13.76 -4.04 -33.21
N VAL A 200 13.14 -3.14 -32.45
CA VAL A 200 13.34 -1.70 -32.56
C VAL A 200 14.55 -1.30 -31.72
N PRO A 201 15.58 -0.68 -32.30
CA PRO A 201 16.74 -0.24 -31.55
C PRO A 201 16.39 0.86 -30.56
N ALA A 202 17.14 0.92 -29.46
CA ALA A 202 17.01 1.96 -28.48
C ALA A 202 17.63 3.28 -29.00
N PRO A 203 16.85 4.38 -29.15
CA PRO A 203 17.32 5.58 -29.83
C PRO A 203 18.51 6.29 -29.16
N TRP A 204 18.75 6.05 -27.90
CA TRP A 204 19.93 6.57 -27.16
C TRP A 204 21.22 5.80 -27.45
N ARG A 205 21.14 4.59 -28.01
CA ARG A 205 22.31 3.78 -28.36
C ARG A 205 22.81 4.08 -29.77
N THR A 206 21.92 4.62 -30.62
CA THR A 206 22.23 4.95 -32.02
C THR A 206 21.81 6.37 -32.32
N THR A 207 22.71 7.19 -32.87
CA THR A 207 22.40 8.53 -33.36
C THR A 207 21.71 8.48 -34.76
N GLY A 208 21.32 7.29 -35.23
CA GLY A 208 20.71 7.03 -36.54
C GLY A 208 19.17 7.02 -36.48
N ASP A 209 18.57 7.23 -37.61
CA ASP A 209 17.19 6.97 -38.09
C ASP A 209 15.98 7.15 -37.18
N VAL A 210 15.99 8.15 -36.32
CA VAL A 210 14.79 8.65 -35.64
C VAL A 210 14.49 10.06 -36.17
N ASP A 211 13.24 10.33 -36.49
CA ASP A 211 12.78 11.67 -36.87
C ASP A 211 12.80 12.60 -35.63
N TRP A 212 14.02 13.02 -35.28
CA TRP A 212 14.27 13.90 -34.14
C TRP A 212 13.76 15.31 -34.43
N LYS A 213 12.89 15.81 -33.58
CA LYS A 213 12.43 17.21 -33.55
C LYS A 213 13.06 17.94 -32.37
N ARG A 214 13.00 19.25 -32.39
CA ARG A 214 13.29 20.05 -31.18
C ARG A 214 12.21 19.82 -30.16
N ALA A 215 12.59 19.66 -28.88
CA ALA A 215 11.63 19.63 -27.80
C ALA A 215 10.89 20.98 -27.72
N ARG A 216 9.64 20.92 -27.24
CA ARG A 216 8.85 22.12 -26.96
C ARG A 216 8.55 22.20 -25.47
N VAL A 217 8.39 23.41 -24.93
CA VAL A 217 7.96 23.64 -23.55
C VAL A 217 6.53 23.10 -23.37
N ASN A 218 6.34 22.33 -22.29
CA ASN A 218 5.04 21.81 -21.87
C ASN A 218 4.53 22.63 -20.69
N THR A 219 3.36 23.21 -20.80
CA THR A 219 2.73 24.07 -19.78
C THR A 219 1.52 23.42 -19.09
N GLU A 220 1.29 22.13 -19.29
CA GLU A 220 0.13 21.43 -18.70
C GLU A 220 0.24 21.31 -17.19
N PHE A 221 1.44 21.15 -16.66
CA PHE A 221 1.70 21.09 -15.21
C PHE A 221 2.19 22.44 -14.68
N LYS A 222 1.55 22.91 -13.60
CA LYS A 222 1.87 24.19 -12.93
C LYS A 222 2.13 24.01 -11.43
N GLY A 223 2.19 22.77 -10.96
CA GLY A 223 2.43 22.44 -9.55
C GLY A 223 3.93 22.50 -9.20
N ALA A 224 4.24 22.14 -7.96
CA ALA A 224 5.60 22.10 -7.46
C ALA A 224 6.33 20.80 -7.87
N VAL A 225 7.61 20.91 -8.15
CA VAL A 225 8.54 19.77 -8.23
C VAL A 225 9.27 19.70 -6.87
N THR A 226 9.10 18.60 -6.14
CA THR A 226 9.67 18.41 -4.80
C THR A 226 10.49 17.14 -4.75
N PRO A 227 11.52 17.04 -3.89
CA PRO A 227 12.20 15.78 -3.67
C PRO A 227 11.20 14.66 -3.30
N LEU A 228 11.54 13.42 -3.65
CA LEU A 228 10.76 12.26 -3.23
C LEU A 228 10.69 12.20 -1.69
N GLU A 229 9.49 12.07 -1.17
CA GLU A 229 9.25 11.75 0.24
C GLU A 229 9.12 10.23 0.41
N GLY A 230 9.75 9.68 1.45
CA GLY A 230 9.70 8.25 1.76
C GLY A 230 10.44 7.37 0.75
N ARG A 231 9.96 6.15 0.56
CA ARG A 231 10.58 5.14 -0.32
C ARG A 231 10.00 5.19 -1.74
N SER A 232 10.89 5.03 -2.72
CA SER A 232 10.48 4.75 -4.10
C SER A 232 9.85 3.35 -4.23
N VAL A 233 9.16 3.13 -5.33
CA VAL A 233 8.74 1.78 -5.73
C VAL A 233 9.97 0.99 -6.16
N ARG A 234 10.06 -0.29 -5.78
CA ARG A 234 11.18 -1.18 -6.09
C ARG A 234 10.72 -2.53 -6.58
N VAL A 235 11.53 -3.16 -7.41
CA VAL A 235 11.42 -4.58 -7.76
C VAL A 235 12.16 -5.39 -6.70
N ARG A 236 11.45 -6.24 -5.95
CA ARG A 236 12.00 -7.07 -4.86
C ARG A 236 12.47 -8.41 -5.40
N ARG A 237 13.66 -8.41 -6.03
CA ARG A 237 14.27 -9.62 -6.59
C ARG A 237 14.60 -10.68 -5.54
N ASP A 238 14.81 -10.28 -4.29
CA ASP A 238 15.01 -11.14 -3.14
C ASP A 238 13.76 -11.97 -2.77
N LEU A 239 12.58 -11.53 -3.22
CA LEU A 239 11.29 -12.20 -3.04
C LEU A 239 10.75 -12.84 -4.33
N ALA A 240 11.58 -13.01 -5.35
CA ALA A 240 11.18 -13.56 -6.64
C ALA A 240 10.56 -14.95 -6.53
N PHE A 241 9.48 -15.21 -7.26
CA PHE A 241 8.81 -16.50 -7.32
C PHE A 241 9.15 -17.21 -8.63
N ALA A 242 9.66 -18.44 -8.53
CA ALA A 242 9.74 -19.36 -9.66
C ALA A 242 8.37 -20.01 -9.91
N PRO A 243 8.10 -20.57 -11.12
CA PRO A 243 6.93 -21.37 -11.37
C PRO A 243 6.80 -22.53 -10.38
N HIS A 244 5.70 -22.59 -9.65
CA HIS A 244 5.36 -23.71 -8.78
C HIS A 244 4.82 -24.88 -9.58
N THR A 245 3.88 -24.61 -10.47
CA THR A 245 3.34 -25.54 -11.46
C THR A 245 2.98 -24.79 -12.73
N ALA A 246 2.94 -25.50 -13.87
CA ALA A 246 2.46 -24.96 -15.11
C ALA A 246 1.74 -26.01 -15.94
N TRP A 247 0.82 -25.59 -16.79
CA TRP A 247 0.10 -26.46 -17.71
C TRP A 247 -0.29 -25.73 -18.99
N VAL A 248 -0.39 -26.49 -20.08
CA VAL A 248 -0.74 -25.96 -21.40
C VAL A 248 -2.12 -26.39 -21.79
N TRP A 249 -2.93 -25.43 -22.17
CA TRP A 249 -4.28 -25.62 -22.72
C TRP A 249 -4.28 -25.51 -24.25
N LYS A 250 -5.25 -26.20 -24.86
CA LYS A 250 -5.74 -25.91 -26.20
C LYS A 250 -7.20 -25.51 -26.09
N GLY A 251 -7.55 -24.35 -26.68
CA GLY A 251 -8.92 -23.83 -26.72
C GLY A 251 -9.41 -23.15 -25.44
N ALA A 252 -8.50 -22.74 -24.55
CA ALA A 252 -8.84 -22.00 -23.33
C ALA A 252 -8.66 -20.47 -23.46
N ASP A 253 -8.44 -19.97 -24.65
CA ASP A 253 -8.36 -18.53 -24.92
C ASP A 253 -9.73 -17.86 -24.75
N GLY A 254 -9.75 -16.62 -24.26
CA GLY A 254 -10.98 -15.89 -23.91
C GLY A 254 -11.96 -15.61 -25.07
N ALA A 255 -11.58 -15.91 -26.32
CA ALA A 255 -12.46 -15.86 -27.47
C ALA A 255 -13.46 -17.04 -27.50
N ALA A 256 -13.25 -18.05 -26.64
CA ALA A 256 -14.00 -19.30 -26.66
C ALA A 256 -15.16 -19.35 -25.66
N LYS A 257 -15.80 -18.21 -25.34
CA LYS A 257 -16.96 -18.14 -24.42
C LYS A 257 -18.03 -19.20 -24.69
N ASP A 258 -18.14 -19.69 -25.93
CA ASP A 258 -19.12 -20.71 -26.34
C ASP A 258 -18.50 -22.11 -26.55
N ARG A 259 -17.19 -22.30 -26.25
CA ARG A 259 -16.46 -23.51 -26.58
C ARG A 259 -15.75 -24.20 -25.40
N HIS A 260 -16.15 -23.91 -24.17
CA HIS A 260 -15.54 -24.49 -22.96
C HIS A 260 -15.46 -26.02 -23.01
N GLY A 261 -16.43 -26.70 -23.65
CA GLY A 261 -16.44 -28.16 -23.82
C GLY A 261 -15.37 -28.74 -24.75
N ARG A 262 -14.61 -27.89 -25.48
CA ARG A 262 -13.50 -28.30 -26.35
C ARG A 262 -12.13 -27.98 -25.77
N ALA A 263 -12.06 -27.23 -24.69
CA ALA A 263 -10.81 -26.89 -24.03
C ALA A 263 -10.25 -28.13 -23.31
N ARG A 264 -8.96 -28.38 -23.48
CA ARG A 264 -8.28 -29.50 -22.82
C ARG A 264 -6.85 -29.15 -22.45
N ILE A 265 -6.38 -29.70 -21.32
CA ILE A 265 -4.99 -29.64 -20.94
C ILE A 265 -4.21 -30.64 -21.83
N LEU A 266 -3.18 -30.16 -22.51
CA LEU A 266 -2.32 -30.97 -23.36
C LEU A 266 -1.17 -31.58 -22.58
N ARG A 267 -0.55 -30.81 -21.66
CA ARG A 267 0.58 -31.21 -20.85
C ARG A 267 0.67 -30.40 -19.55
N ARG A 268 1.35 -30.97 -18.55
CA ARG A 268 1.63 -30.34 -17.26
C ARG A 268 3.12 -30.38 -17.01
N TYR A 269 3.63 -29.38 -16.30
CA TYR A 269 5.02 -29.25 -15.89
C TYR A 269 5.10 -29.24 -14.35
N ALA A 270 6.07 -29.97 -13.81
CA ALA A 270 6.23 -30.18 -12.36
C ALA A 270 7.20 -29.20 -11.68
N GLY A 271 7.63 -28.15 -12.36
CA GLY A 271 8.64 -27.20 -11.88
C GLY A 271 10.07 -27.57 -12.30
N GLY A 272 10.91 -26.55 -12.54
CA GLY A 272 12.31 -26.72 -12.95
C GLY A 272 12.53 -27.12 -14.42
N GLU A 273 11.48 -27.44 -15.15
CA GLU A 273 11.55 -27.79 -16.56
C GLU A 273 11.47 -26.55 -17.47
N ALA A 274 12.10 -26.62 -18.65
CA ALA A 274 11.91 -25.59 -19.67
C ALA A 274 10.46 -25.60 -20.17
N LEU A 275 9.79 -24.45 -20.07
CA LEU A 275 8.40 -24.31 -20.50
C LEU A 275 8.35 -23.99 -21.99
N VAL A 276 7.59 -24.75 -22.75
CA VAL A 276 7.42 -24.56 -24.19
C VAL A 276 5.97 -24.19 -24.50
N LEU A 277 5.79 -23.15 -25.31
CA LEU A 277 4.51 -22.64 -25.78
C LEU A 277 4.50 -22.70 -27.32
N GLU A 278 3.62 -23.51 -27.90
CA GLU A 278 3.41 -23.58 -29.35
C GLU A 278 2.32 -22.60 -29.78
N PRO A 279 2.29 -22.22 -31.09
CA PRO A 279 1.25 -21.36 -31.62
C PRO A 279 -0.17 -21.93 -31.40
N GLY A 280 -1.08 -21.08 -30.92
CA GLY A 280 -2.48 -21.49 -30.61
C GLY A 280 -2.67 -22.31 -29.34
N GLU A 281 -1.62 -22.41 -28.52
CA GLU A 281 -1.69 -22.93 -27.14
C GLU A 281 -1.79 -21.77 -26.13
N THR A 282 -2.24 -22.11 -24.93
CA THR A 282 -2.25 -21.20 -23.76
C THR A 282 -1.48 -21.86 -22.61
N LEU A 283 -0.34 -21.29 -22.24
CA LEU A 283 0.45 -21.72 -21.08
C LEU A 283 -0.07 -20.97 -19.84
N VAL A 284 -0.55 -21.68 -18.85
CA VAL A 284 -0.91 -21.14 -17.52
C VAL A 284 0.16 -21.55 -16.52
N VAL A 285 0.69 -20.56 -15.81
CA VAL A 285 1.74 -20.74 -14.79
C VAL A 285 1.20 -20.31 -13.43
N ASP A 286 1.32 -21.16 -12.41
CA ASP A 286 1.07 -20.81 -11.00
C ASP A 286 2.41 -20.47 -10.33
N PHE A 287 2.57 -19.24 -9.87
CA PHE A 287 3.74 -18.81 -9.09
C PHE A 287 3.57 -19.03 -7.57
N GLY A 288 2.44 -19.58 -7.13
CA GLY A 288 2.18 -19.92 -5.73
C GLY A 288 1.80 -18.75 -4.84
N GLN A 289 1.98 -17.50 -5.28
CA GLN A 289 1.69 -16.29 -4.50
C GLN A 289 1.00 -15.22 -5.35
N ASN A 290 -0.16 -14.72 -4.89
CA ASN A 290 -0.78 -13.53 -5.44
C ASN A 290 -0.02 -12.29 -4.95
N CYS A 291 0.44 -11.44 -5.86
CA CYS A 291 1.16 -10.21 -5.53
C CYS A 291 1.06 -9.16 -6.64
N ALA A 292 1.34 -7.90 -6.28
CA ALA A 292 1.74 -6.90 -7.26
C ALA A 292 3.14 -7.25 -7.79
N GLY A 293 3.31 -7.33 -9.12
CA GLY A 293 4.59 -7.75 -9.68
C GLY A 293 4.67 -7.61 -11.18
N VAL A 294 5.82 -7.99 -11.72
CA VAL A 294 6.10 -8.11 -13.15
C VAL A 294 6.72 -9.48 -13.45
N PRO A 295 6.33 -10.14 -14.54
CA PRO A 295 7.01 -11.36 -14.97
C PRO A 295 8.35 -11.01 -15.61
N GLU A 296 9.41 -11.73 -15.23
CA GLU A 296 10.70 -11.71 -15.90
C GLU A 296 10.92 -13.07 -16.57
N PHE A 297 11.29 -13.05 -17.83
CA PHE A 297 11.64 -14.27 -18.53
C PHE A 297 13.03 -14.18 -19.20
N THR A 298 13.69 -15.33 -19.37
CA THR A 298 14.72 -15.57 -20.37
C THR A 298 14.16 -16.61 -21.32
N ALA A 299 13.97 -16.25 -22.58
CA ALA A 299 13.31 -17.11 -23.56
C ALA A 299 13.92 -16.97 -24.94
N ARG A 300 13.69 -17.99 -25.77
CA ARG A 300 14.10 -18.03 -27.20
C ARG A 300 12.88 -18.19 -28.08
N ALA A 301 12.82 -17.37 -29.13
CA ALA A 301 11.81 -17.45 -30.17
C ALA A 301 12.37 -16.92 -31.49
N ALA A 302 11.67 -17.16 -32.60
CA ALA A 302 11.99 -16.55 -33.90
C ALA A 302 11.70 -15.04 -33.89
N ALA A 303 12.45 -14.29 -34.71
CA ALA A 303 12.24 -12.85 -34.89
C ALA A 303 10.79 -12.55 -35.26
N GLY A 304 10.20 -11.54 -34.57
CA GLY A 304 8.80 -11.15 -34.79
C GLY A 304 7.75 -12.00 -34.06
N THR A 305 8.16 -13.04 -33.34
CA THR A 305 7.25 -13.78 -32.47
C THR A 305 6.66 -12.84 -31.43
N ASP A 306 5.35 -12.81 -31.36
CA ASP A 306 4.54 -11.90 -30.51
C ASP A 306 4.01 -12.69 -29.31
N LEU A 307 4.64 -12.50 -28.15
CA LEU A 307 4.25 -13.10 -26.86
C LEU A 307 3.32 -12.15 -26.11
N THR A 308 2.18 -12.67 -25.66
CA THR A 308 1.24 -11.95 -24.81
C THR A 308 1.10 -12.68 -23.48
N GLY A 309 1.22 -11.97 -22.36
CA GLY A 309 0.97 -12.47 -21.00
C GLY A 309 -0.16 -11.70 -20.33
N HIS A 310 -1.03 -12.40 -19.62
CA HIS A 310 -2.14 -11.83 -18.86
C HIS A 310 -2.15 -12.43 -17.46
N PRO A 311 -2.12 -11.62 -16.37
CA PRO A 311 -2.17 -12.13 -15.00
C PRO A 311 -3.59 -12.55 -14.62
N ALA A 312 -3.71 -13.43 -13.61
CA ALA A 312 -4.95 -13.80 -12.97
C ALA A 312 -4.73 -14.02 -11.47
N GLU A 313 -5.69 -13.63 -10.64
CA GLU A 313 -5.62 -13.87 -9.19
C GLU A 313 -6.07 -15.28 -8.82
N MET A 314 -7.01 -15.83 -9.58
CA MET A 314 -7.65 -17.13 -9.35
C MET A 314 -7.70 -17.93 -10.64
N LEU A 315 -8.00 -19.21 -10.49
CA LEU A 315 -8.41 -20.09 -11.60
C LEU A 315 -9.92 -20.24 -11.58
N ASN A 316 -10.51 -20.45 -12.75
CA ASN A 316 -11.89 -20.90 -12.84
C ASN A 316 -12.09 -22.16 -12.00
N ASP A 317 -13.21 -22.25 -11.26
CA ASP A 317 -13.42 -23.32 -10.28
C ASP A 317 -13.59 -24.71 -10.94
N ALA A 318 -13.59 -25.75 -10.12
CA ALA A 318 -13.59 -27.13 -10.59
C ALA A 318 -14.76 -27.50 -11.50
N ASN A 319 -15.87 -26.76 -11.46
CA ASN A 319 -17.04 -27.03 -12.29
C ASN A 319 -17.01 -26.29 -13.65
N GLY A 320 -16.30 -25.13 -13.72
CA GLY A 320 -16.24 -24.29 -14.92
C GLY A 320 -17.58 -23.73 -15.40
N GLU A 321 -18.64 -23.82 -14.58
CA GLU A 321 -20.00 -23.40 -14.95
C GLU A 321 -20.16 -21.88 -14.83
N ARG A 322 -20.78 -21.26 -15.85
CA ARG A 322 -21.07 -19.80 -15.83
C ARG A 322 -22.02 -19.39 -14.71
N SER A 323 -22.96 -20.22 -14.32
CA SER A 323 -23.89 -20.03 -13.20
C SER A 323 -23.14 -19.79 -11.87
N ARG A 324 -21.89 -20.23 -11.77
CA ARG A 324 -20.99 -20.07 -10.63
C ARG A 324 -20.00 -18.90 -10.78
N GLY A 325 -20.22 -18.02 -11.76
CA GLY A 325 -19.38 -16.84 -12.03
C GLY A 325 -18.10 -17.13 -12.83
N ASN A 326 -17.89 -18.35 -13.31
CA ASN A 326 -16.74 -18.69 -14.15
C ASN A 326 -16.80 -17.99 -15.52
N ASP A 327 -15.63 -17.60 -16.06
CA ASP A 327 -15.46 -17.02 -17.40
C ASP A 327 -14.67 -17.90 -18.36
N GLY A 328 -14.23 -19.08 -17.90
CA GLY A 328 -13.48 -20.07 -18.65
C GLY A 328 -13.68 -21.50 -18.15
N PRO A 329 -13.05 -22.51 -18.78
CA PRO A 329 -13.11 -23.90 -18.34
C PRO A 329 -12.43 -24.08 -16.97
N ALA A 330 -12.83 -25.12 -16.23
CA ALA A 330 -12.28 -25.46 -14.92
C ALA A 330 -10.74 -25.50 -14.94
N GLY A 331 -10.10 -24.71 -14.07
CA GLY A 331 -8.62 -24.63 -13.95
C GLY A 331 -7.93 -23.76 -15.00
N SER A 332 -8.66 -23.04 -15.88
CA SER A 332 -8.10 -21.93 -16.66
C SER A 332 -8.02 -20.65 -15.84
N ALA A 333 -7.23 -19.69 -16.30
CA ALA A 333 -7.12 -18.39 -15.63
C ALA A 333 -8.46 -17.63 -15.61
N TYR A 334 -8.82 -17.04 -14.46
CA TYR A 334 -10.05 -16.27 -14.24
C TYR A 334 -9.77 -14.77 -14.39
N PHE A 335 -10.46 -14.09 -15.34
CA PHE A 335 -10.19 -12.69 -15.69
C PHE A 335 -11.34 -11.74 -15.41
N ALA A 336 -12.55 -12.22 -15.14
CA ALA A 336 -13.74 -11.37 -15.04
C ALA A 336 -13.59 -10.23 -14.02
N ASN A 337 -12.87 -10.46 -12.90
CA ASN A 337 -12.65 -9.46 -11.85
C ASN A 337 -11.62 -8.38 -12.20
N TYR A 338 -10.96 -8.43 -13.36
CA TYR A 338 -10.12 -7.34 -13.87
C TYR A 338 -10.95 -6.19 -14.44
N ARG A 339 -12.24 -6.43 -14.69
CA ARG A 339 -13.20 -5.44 -15.20
C ARG A 339 -12.73 -4.85 -16.55
N SER A 340 -12.46 -3.54 -16.62
CA SER A 340 -12.01 -2.87 -17.85
C SER A 340 -10.48 -2.74 -17.96
N ALA A 341 -9.72 -3.18 -16.96
CA ALA A 341 -8.25 -3.21 -17.05
C ALA A 341 -7.81 -4.32 -18.00
N THR A 342 -7.16 -3.97 -19.10
CA THR A 342 -6.63 -4.98 -20.04
C THR A 342 -5.45 -5.74 -19.48
N SER A 343 -4.62 -5.10 -18.65
CA SER A 343 -3.50 -5.71 -17.91
C SER A 343 -2.65 -6.67 -18.74
N LEU A 344 -2.22 -6.25 -19.93
CA LEU A 344 -1.48 -7.09 -20.87
C LEU A 344 0.00 -6.75 -20.92
N MET A 345 0.84 -7.76 -20.74
CA MET A 345 2.24 -7.75 -21.15
C MET A 345 2.31 -8.20 -22.61
N ARG A 346 3.01 -7.47 -23.46
CA ARG A 346 3.26 -7.87 -24.85
C ARG A 346 4.72 -7.65 -25.23
N TYR A 347 5.37 -8.69 -25.71
CA TYR A 347 6.77 -8.68 -26.12
C TYR A 347 6.94 -9.27 -27.52
N ILE A 348 7.63 -8.53 -28.40
CA ILE A 348 7.95 -8.99 -29.76
C ILE A 348 9.45 -9.29 -29.80
N PHE A 349 9.81 -10.54 -30.06
CA PHE A 349 11.17 -11.03 -30.06
C PHE A 349 12.00 -10.45 -31.23
N ALA A 350 13.24 -10.08 -30.93
CA ALA A 350 14.26 -9.78 -31.97
C ALA A 350 14.76 -11.06 -32.67
N GLY A 351 14.83 -12.16 -31.93
CA GLY A 351 15.23 -13.49 -32.41
C GLY A 351 16.74 -13.71 -32.44
N GLY A 352 17.13 -14.95 -32.69
CA GLY A 352 18.53 -15.38 -32.84
C GLY A 352 19.22 -15.83 -31.57
N THR A 353 18.95 -15.20 -30.40
CA THR A 353 19.55 -15.51 -29.10
C THR A 353 18.50 -15.67 -28.03
N ASP A 354 18.92 -16.09 -26.82
CA ASP A 354 18.08 -16.02 -25.64
C ASP A 354 17.90 -14.53 -25.25
N GLU A 355 16.66 -14.10 -25.07
CA GLU A 355 16.30 -12.73 -24.72
C GLU A 355 15.78 -12.69 -23.28
N THR A 356 16.31 -11.75 -22.46
CA THR A 356 15.85 -11.55 -21.08
C THR A 356 15.14 -10.20 -20.97
N TRP A 357 13.92 -10.22 -20.43
CA TRP A 357 13.12 -8.99 -20.29
C TRP A 357 12.07 -9.09 -19.19
N HIS A 358 11.70 -7.93 -18.64
CA HIS A 358 10.52 -7.71 -17.81
C HIS A 358 9.91 -6.33 -18.11
N PRO A 359 8.60 -6.12 -17.90
CA PRO A 359 7.97 -4.81 -17.99
C PRO A 359 8.62 -3.80 -17.06
N SER A 360 8.80 -2.56 -17.55
CA SER A 360 9.57 -1.51 -16.86
C SER A 360 8.77 -0.29 -16.43
N CYS A 361 7.57 -0.07 -17.01
CA CYS A 361 6.78 1.14 -16.83
C CYS A 361 5.34 0.86 -16.41
N THR A 362 5.07 -0.33 -15.90
CA THR A 362 3.78 -0.80 -15.39
C THR A 362 3.98 -1.85 -14.31
N PHE A 363 2.89 -2.25 -13.64
CA PHE A 363 2.83 -3.41 -12.76
C PHE A 363 1.51 -4.14 -12.91
N PHE A 364 1.46 -5.36 -12.46
CA PHE A 364 0.32 -6.24 -12.53
C PHE A 364 0.01 -6.82 -11.16
N GLY A 365 -1.23 -7.25 -10.93
CA GLY A 365 -1.59 -8.05 -9.77
C GLY A 365 -2.01 -9.44 -10.22
N GLY A 366 -1.52 -10.49 -9.58
CA GLY A 366 -1.94 -11.85 -9.86
C GLY A 366 -1.01 -12.91 -9.27
N ARG A 367 -1.52 -14.11 -9.19
CA ARG A 367 -0.80 -15.35 -8.80
C ARG A 367 -0.47 -16.19 -10.02
N TYR A 368 -1.42 -16.26 -10.95
CA TYR A 368 -1.34 -17.04 -12.17
C TYR A 368 -1.01 -16.12 -13.34
N TRP A 369 -0.33 -16.67 -14.34
CA TRP A 369 -0.07 -15.98 -15.59
C TRP A 369 -0.46 -16.86 -16.76
N SER A 370 -1.24 -16.32 -17.68
CA SER A 370 -1.67 -16.96 -18.91
C SER A 370 -0.87 -16.37 -20.07
N PHE A 371 -0.08 -17.18 -20.77
CA PHE A 371 0.73 -16.78 -21.93
C PHE A 371 0.20 -17.39 -23.21
N THR A 372 0.14 -16.58 -24.26
CA THR A 372 -0.13 -16.98 -25.64
C THR A 372 0.91 -16.40 -26.57
N ALA A 373 1.22 -17.04 -27.69
CA ALA A 373 2.20 -16.56 -28.66
C ALA A 373 1.80 -16.85 -30.09
N LYS A 374 2.25 -15.98 -31.03
CA LYS A 374 2.06 -16.17 -32.48
C LYS A 374 3.17 -17.01 -33.12
N GLY A 375 4.11 -17.50 -32.36
CA GLY A 375 5.20 -18.39 -32.73
C GLY A 375 5.58 -19.28 -31.57
N ARG A 376 6.46 -20.26 -31.80
CA ARG A 376 7.01 -21.09 -30.72
C ARG A 376 7.89 -20.25 -29.80
N VAL A 377 7.65 -20.35 -28.47
CA VAL A 377 8.46 -19.73 -27.43
C VAL A 377 8.98 -20.82 -26.47
N GLU A 378 10.27 -20.81 -26.21
CA GLU A 378 10.92 -21.67 -25.25
C GLU A 378 11.47 -20.83 -24.07
N PHE A 379 10.81 -20.91 -22.91
CA PHE A 379 11.24 -20.23 -21.70
C PHE A 379 12.34 -21.02 -21.01
N LYS A 380 13.57 -20.47 -20.97
CA LYS A 380 14.69 -21.01 -20.20
C LYS A 380 14.58 -20.66 -18.72
N ARG A 381 14.05 -19.49 -18.43
CA ARG A 381 13.73 -19.02 -17.08
C ARG A 381 12.47 -18.17 -17.12
N LEU A 382 11.65 -18.33 -16.10
CA LEU A 382 10.48 -17.49 -15.87
C LEU A 382 10.35 -17.23 -14.37
N SER A 383 10.10 -15.99 -13.96
CA SER A 383 9.96 -15.60 -12.57
C SER A 383 8.89 -14.51 -12.46
N LEU A 384 8.18 -14.46 -11.34
CA LEU A 384 7.35 -13.32 -10.97
C LEU A 384 8.13 -12.49 -9.95
N LEU A 385 8.43 -11.24 -10.29
CA LEU A 385 9.16 -10.30 -9.44
C LEU A 385 8.17 -9.38 -8.72
N PRO A 386 8.06 -9.46 -7.38
CA PRO A 386 7.20 -8.55 -6.63
C PRO A 386 7.65 -7.09 -6.74
N VAL A 387 6.67 -6.17 -6.73
CA VAL A 387 6.88 -4.72 -6.84
C VAL A 387 6.18 -4.03 -5.67
N MET A 388 6.91 -3.20 -4.91
CA MET A 388 6.39 -2.52 -3.72
C MET A 388 7.25 -1.31 -3.30
N SER A 389 6.70 -0.46 -2.43
CA SER A 389 7.44 0.64 -1.78
C SER A 389 7.97 0.26 -0.38
N ILE A 390 8.15 -1.03 -0.10
CA ILE A 390 8.72 -1.55 1.15
C ILE A 390 10.06 -2.22 0.81
N ALA A 391 11.13 -1.69 1.37
CA ALA A 391 12.47 -2.28 1.22
C ALA A 391 12.69 -3.40 2.26
N PRO A 392 13.67 -4.31 2.07
CA PRO A 392 13.99 -5.35 3.05
C PRO A 392 14.25 -4.79 4.45
N GLU A 393 14.97 -3.69 4.53
CA GLU A 393 15.30 -3.02 5.78
C GLU A 393 14.11 -2.38 6.49
N ASP A 394 13.00 -2.13 5.79
CA ASP A 394 11.78 -1.56 6.37
C ASP A 394 10.94 -2.63 7.11
N GLU A 395 11.13 -3.91 6.83
CA GLU A 395 10.39 -4.98 7.50
C GLU A 395 10.80 -5.08 8.98
N THR A 396 9.90 -4.73 9.89
CA THR A 396 10.19 -4.57 11.34
C THR A 396 9.55 -5.60 12.22
N GLY A 397 8.42 -6.17 11.81
CA GLY A 397 7.66 -7.12 12.61
C GLY A 397 7.74 -8.55 12.09
N THR A 398 7.90 -9.49 13.01
CA THR A 398 7.73 -10.93 12.74
C THR A 398 6.79 -11.54 13.73
N ILE A 399 5.92 -12.43 13.27
CA ILE A 399 5.03 -13.19 14.14
C ILE A 399 4.81 -14.58 13.54
N VAL A 400 4.95 -15.62 14.36
CA VAL A 400 4.75 -17.02 14.00
C VAL A 400 4.00 -17.71 15.15
N THR A 401 3.06 -18.58 14.82
CA THR A 401 2.27 -19.33 15.77
C THR A 401 2.46 -20.84 15.63
N GLY A 402 1.98 -21.64 16.57
CA GLY A 402 1.95 -23.09 16.44
C GLY A 402 0.88 -23.60 15.45
N ASP A 403 -0.03 -22.75 14.97
CA ASP A 403 -1.07 -23.10 14.00
C ASP A 403 -0.70 -22.72 12.57
N ALA A 404 -0.64 -23.70 11.68
CA ALA A 404 -0.23 -23.50 10.28
C ALA A 404 -1.21 -22.61 9.49
N SER A 405 -2.51 -22.69 9.76
CA SER A 405 -3.54 -21.88 9.10
C SER A 405 -3.43 -20.41 9.50
N LEU A 406 -3.14 -20.12 10.79
CA LEU A 406 -2.86 -18.76 11.24
C LEU A 406 -1.56 -18.22 10.64
N ASN A 407 -0.51 -19.02 10.53
CA ASN A 407 0.72 -18.61 9.86
C ASN A 407 0.48 -18.28 8.38
N ARG A 408 -0.43 -19.00 7.72
CA ARG A 408 -0.87 -18.66 6.37
C ARG A 408 -1.67 -17.35 6.34
N LEU A 409 -2.57 -17.13 7.30
CA LEU A 409 -3.31 -15.88 7.43
C LEU A 409 -2.36 -14.68 7.65
N ILE A 410 -1.36 -14.82 8.53
CA ILE A 410 -0.32 -13.81 8.76
C ILE A 410 0.39 -13.49 7.43
N SER A 411 0.81 -14.51 6.70
CA SER A 411 1.42 -14.37 5.38
C SER A 411 0.49 -13.63 4.41
N ASN A 412 -0.81 -13.96 4.39
CA ASN A 412 -1.80 -13.31 3.54
C ASN A 412 -1.96 -11.82 3.86
N CYS A 413 -1.93 -11.44 5.16
CA CYS A 413 -1.97 -10.03 5.57
C CYS A 413 -0.72 -9.28 5.10
N LEU A 414 0.46 -9.86 5.27
CA LEU A 414 1.74 -9.28 4.84
C LEU A 414 1.81 -9.12 3.33
N TRP A 415 1.38 -10.13 2.56
CA TRP A 415 1.36 -10.05 1.10
C TRP A 415 0.27 -9.10 0.56
N GLY A 416 -0.86 -8.97 1.26
CA GLY A 416 -1.85 -7.94 0.98
C GLY A 416 -1.24 -6.53 1.11
N MET A 417 -0.52 -6.26 2.21
CA MET A 417 0.20 -5.00 2.41
C MET A 417 1.30 -4.78 1.36
N ARG A 418 2.21 -5.75 1.18
CA ARG A 418 3.31 -5.65 0.21
C ARG A 418 2.82 -5.36 -1.21
N SER A 419 1.70 -5.96 -1.61
CA SER A 419 1.10 -5.77 -2.94
C SER A 419 0.46 -4.41 -3.14
N ASN A 420 0.00 -3.78 -2.06
CA ASN A 420 -0.80 -2.56 -2.13
C ASN A 420 -0.06 -1.30 -1.61
N TYR A 421 1.04 -1.46 -0.87
CA TYR A 421 1.91 -0.33 -0.51
C TYR A 421 2.90 -0.05 -1.66
N LEU A 422 2.36 0.53 -2.73
CA LEU A 422 3.05 0.76 -4.00
C LEU A 422 2.81 2.21 -4.45
N SER A 423 3.75 3.10 -4.12
CA SER A 423 3.69 4.56 -4.32
C SER A 423 2.61 5.26 -3.50
N VAL A 424 1.41 4.69 -3.43
CA VAL A 424 0.29 5.04 -2.54
C VAL A 424 -0.28 3.74 -1.98
N PRO A 425 -1.02 3.75 -0.86
CA PRO A 425 -1.69 2.55 -0.35
C PRO A 425 -2.91 2.23 -1.25
N THR A 426 -2.67 1.47 -2.33
CA THR A 426 -3.74 1.09 -3.27
C THR A 426 -4.69 0.08 -2.61
N ASP A 427 -5.97 0.13 -2.98
CA ASP A 427 -6.98 -0.84 -2.55
C ASP A 427 -6.69 -2.25 -3.08
N CYS A 428 -6.27 -2.34 -4.32
CA CYS A 428 -6.00 -3.58 -5.03
C CYS A 428 -4.95 -3.37 -6.13
N PRO A 429 -4.20 -4.42 -6.56
CA PRO A 429 -3.14 -4.26 -7.56
C PRO A 429 -3.52 -4.67 -8.99
N GLN A 430 -4.71 -5.29 -9.24
CA GLN A 430 -4.96 -6.03 -10.47
C GLN A 430 -5.92 -5.36 -11.47
N ARG A 431 -7.00 -4.75 -10.99
CA ARG A 431 -8.13 -4.27 -11.81
C ARG A 431 -8.03 -2.78 -12.16
N ASN A 432 -9.05 -2.23 -12.82
CA ASN A 432 -9.16 -0.80 -13.18
C ASN A 432 -9.48 0.11 -11.98
N GLU A 433 -8.84 -0.12 -10.87
CA GLU A 433 -8.87 0.67 -9.64
C GLU A 433 -7.43 1.04 -9.26
N ARG A 434 -6.79 0.40 -8.30
CA ARG A 434 -5.41 0.66 -7.87
C ARG A 434 -5.25 2.10 -7.38
N TRP A 435 -6.18 2.50 -6.49
CA TRP A 435 -6.26 3.87 -5.96
C TRP A 435 -5.99 3.88 -4.46
N GLY A 436 -5.49 5.01 -3.95
CA GLY A 436 -5.26 5.22 -2.53
C GLY A 436 -6.56 5.46 -1.76
N TRP A 437 -7.40 4.43 -1.62
CA TRP A 437 -8.61 4.48 -0.82
C TRP A 437 -8.29 4.71 0.65
N SER A 438 -8.82 5.80 1.20
CA SER A 438 -8.48 6.23 2.56
C SER A 438 -9.11 5.35 3.64
N GLY A 439 -10.26 4.75 3.37
CA GLY A 439 -10.88 3.77 4.26
C GLY A 439 -10.01 2.54 4.49
N ASP A 440 -9.55 1.92 3.40
CA ASP A 440 -8.65 0.76 3.45
C ASP A 440 -7.39 1.07 4.23
N THR A 441 -6.80 2.25 3.97
CA THR A 441 -5.58 2.68 4.63
C THR A 441 -5.78 2.85 6.13
N GLN A 442 -6.85 3.54 6.57
CA GLN A 442 -7.06 3.80 8.00
C GLN A 442 -7.37 2.54 8.80
N VAL A 443 -8.17 1.61 8.24
CA VAL A 443 -8.50 0.36 8.96
C VAL A 443 -7.28 -0.55 9.12
N PHE A 444 -6.34 -0.51 8.19
CA PHE A 444 -5.14 -1.34 8.22
C PHE A 444 -3.92 -0.65 8.86
N ALA A 445 -3.91 0.67 9.01
CA ALA A 445 -2.75 1.42 9.52
C ALA A 445 -2.19 0.85 10.82
N GLY A 446 -3.08 0.45 11.76
CA GLY A 446 -2.71 -0.17 13.04
C GLY A 446 -2.07 -1.56 12.92
N ALA A 447 -2.13 -2.22 11.76
CA ALA A 447 -1.42 -3.46 11.44
C ALA A 447 -0.11 -3.16 10.67
N ALA A 448 -0.17 -2.23 9.71
CA ALA A 448 0.96 -1.85 8.88
C ALA A 448 2.18 -1.40 9.69
N VAL A 449 1.96 -0.57 10.72
CA VAL A 449 3.02 -0.03 11.59
C VAL A 449 3.77 -1.08 12.41
N TYR A 450 3.21 -2.29 12.55
CA TYR A 450 3.92 -3.44 13.13
C TYR A 450 4.69 -4.21 12.06
N ALA A 451 4.07 -4.40 10.90
CA ALA A 451 4.65 -5.21 9.81
C ALA A 451 5.92 -4.58 9.24
N ALA A 452 5.92 -3.24 9.07
CA ALA A 452 7.05 -2.52 8.51
C ALA A 452 7.18 -1.09 9.06
N ASP A 453 8.37 -0.49 8.92
CA ASP A 453 8.57 0.95 9.08
C ASP A 453 7.96 1.67 7.88
N VAL A 454 6.66 1.94 7.99
CA VAL A 454 5.87 2.64 6.97
C VAL A 454 5.80 4.15 7.19
N TYR A 455 6.62 4.70 8.11
CA TYR A 455 6.55 6.12 8.46
C TYR A 455 6.72 7.03 7.24
N GLY A 456 7.79 6.83 6.46
CA GLY A 456 8.06 7.61 5.26
C GLY A 456 6.99 7.43 4.17
N PHE A 457 6.50 6.21 3.98
CA PHE A 457 5.44 5.89 3.01
C PHE A 457 4.12 6.59 3.36
N LEU A 458 3.69 6.49 4.62
CA LEU A 458 2.46 7.14 5.09
C LEU A 458 2.62 8.67 5.15
N SER A 459 3.80 9.22 5.49
CA SER A 459 4.07 10.67 5.45
C SER A 459 3.87 11.24 4.06
N LYS A 460 4.41 10.56 3.03
CA LYS A 460 4.20 10.93 1.62
C LYS A 460 2.71 10.89 1.26
N TRP A 461 2.01 9.84 1.63
CA TRP A 461 0.58 9.73 1.34
C TRP A 461 -0.26 10.77 2.08
N MET A 462 0.08 11.11 3.34
CA MET A 462 -0.55 12.21 4.07
C MET A 462 -0.31 13.58 3.40
N THR A 463 0.83 13.75 2.71
CA THR A 463 1.03 14.93 1.86
C THR A 463 0.05 14.94 0.68
N ASP A 464 -0.19 13.79 0.04
CA ASP A 464 -1.21 13.67 -1.03
C ASP A 464 -2.64 13.93 -0.50
N MET A 465 -2.95 13.50 0.72
CA MET A 465 -4.22 13.80 1.40
C MET A 465 -4.41 15.32 1.61
N ARG A 466 -3.36 16.02 2.07
CA ARG A 466 -3.38 17.48 2.25
C ARG A 466 -3.47 18.23 0.93
N ASP A 467 -2.73 17.78 -0.09
CA ASP A 467 -2.80 18.36 -1.45
C ASP A 467 -4.23 18.26 -2.01
N SER A 468 -4.89 17.12 -1.81
CA SER A 468 -6.27 16.89 -2.25
C SER A 468 -7.29 17.72 -1.45
N GLN A 469 -7.11 17.84 -0.12
CA GLN A 469 -7.94 18.70 0.73
C GLN A 469 -7.85 20.18 0.34
N ALA A 470 -6.65 20.63 -0.03
CA ALA A 470 -6.37 22.01 -0.42
C ALA A 470 -6.69 22.31 -1.89
N ASP A 471 -7.17 21.35 -2.67
CA ASP A 471 -7.56 21.61 -4.06
C ASP A 471 -8.94 22.30 -4.09
N GLU A 472 -8.97 23.58 -4.45
CA GLU A 472 -10.21 24.38 -4.57
C GLU A 472 -11.19 23.81 -5.61
N LYS A 473 -10.71 23.00 -6.56
CA LYS A 473 -11.53 22.30 -7.55
C LYS A 473 -12.04 20.95 -7.06
N SER A 474 -11.73 20.56 -5.82
CA SER A 474 -12.34 19.41 -5.17
C SER A 474 -13.84 19.60 -5.01
N LYS A 475 -14.62 18.52 -5.07
CA LYS A 475 -16.06 18.55 -4.81
C LYS A 475 -16.40 18.91 -3.35
N CYS A 476 -15.46 18.69 -2.43
CA CYS A 476 -15.61 18.99 -1.00
C CYS A 476 -14.35 19.70 -0.48
N PRO A 477 -14.14 20.99 -0.80
CA PRO A 477 -12.98 21.74 -0.33
C PRO A 477 -12.88 21.76 1.20
N GLY A 478 -11.67 21.52 1.72
CA GLY A 478 -11.42 21.45 3.16
C GLY A 478 -11.73 20.11 3.83
N MET A 479 -12.38 19.17 3.12
CA MET A 479 -12.54 17.78 3.56
C MET A 479 -11.38 16.92 3.07
N PHE A 480 -10.95 15.96 3.86
CA PHE A 480 -10.05 14.93 3.33
C PHE A 480 -10.79 14.06 2.30
N PRO A 481 -10.10 13.62 1.25
CA PRO A 481 -10.72 12.83 0.20
C PRO A 481 -10.94 11.38 0.61
N LYS A 482 -11.87 10.70 -0.04
CA LYS A 482 -12.02 9.25 0.06
C LYS A 482 -10.93 8.48 -0.71
N ILE A 483 -10.29 9.13 -1.67
CA ILE A 483 -9.18 8.60 -2.48
C ILE A 483 -8.10 9.68 -2.55
N ALA A 484 -6.84 9.34 -2.26
CA ALA A 484 -5.70 10.23 -2.43
C ALA A 484 -4.55 9.52 -3.18
N PRO A 485 -3.90 10.22 -4.13
CA PRO A 485 -4.18 11.59 -4.60
C PRO A 485 -5.34 11.64 -5.62
N ASP A 486 -6.31 12.51 -5.41
CA ASP A 486 -7.43 12.70 -6.35
C ASP A 486 -8.13 14.06 -6.15
N ARG A 487 -8.90 14.47 -7.17
CA ARG A 487 -9.84 15.59 -7.17
C ARG A 487 -11.29 15.19 -6.90
N SER A 488 -11.62 13.94 -6.99
CA SER A 488 -13.01 13.44 -6.88
C SER A 488 -13.56 13.52 -5.47
N GLY A 489 -12.87 14.23 -4.57
CA GLY A 489 -13.16 14.37 -3.17
C GLY A 489 -14.65 14.32 -2.87
N GLY A 490 -15.03 13.42 -2.00
CA GLY A 490 -16.34 13.26 -1.44
C GLY A 490 -16.16 12.91 0.03
N ARG A 491 -17.03 13.47 0.87
CA ARG A 491 -17.07 13.11 2.28
C ARG A 491 -17.64 11.70 2.40
N LEU A 492 -16.81 10.77 2.87
CA LEU A 492 -17.22 9.42 3.19
C LEU A 492 -16.78 9.08 4.61
N ILE A 493 -17.75 8.75 5.47
CA ILE A 493 -17.51 8.40 6.87
C ILE A 493 -16.64 7.15 6.94
N GLY A 494 -15.61 7.16 7.81
CA GLY A 494 -14.63 6.10 7.94
C GLY A 494 -13.51 6.14 6.88
N TRP A 495 -13.70 6.88 5.78
CA TRP A 495 -12.66 7.09 4.75
C TRP A 495 -11.92 8.41 4.97
N ALA A 496 -12.63 9.54 4.99
CA ALA A 496 -12.04 10.85 5.20
C ALA A 496 -11.34 10.98 6.55
N ASP A 497 -11.82 10.26 7.55
CA ASP A 497 -11.27 10.20 8.92
C ASP A 497 -9.83 9.64 8.96
N ALA A 498 -9.37 8.99 7.89
CA ALA A 498 -7.97 8.63 7.71
C ALA A 498 -7.01 9.82 7.88
N GLY A 499 -7.48 11.04 7.55
CA GLY A 499 -6.72 12.26 7.74
C GLY A 499 -6.37 12.58 9.19
N VAL A 500 -7.07 11.99 10.16
CA VAL A 500 -6.83 12.10 11.61
C VAL A 500 -6.23 10.79 12.15
N ILE A 501 -6.81 9.65 11.77
CA ILE A 501 -6.45 8.32 12.30
C ILE A 501 -5.01 7.94 11.92
N VAL A 502 -4.58 8.20 10.69
CA VAL A 502 -3.24 7.81 10.23
C VAL A 502 -2.15 8.60 10.93
N PRO A 503 -2.17 9.95 11.02
CA PRO A 503 -1.20 10.70 11.82
C PRO A 503 -1.18 10.31 13.29
N TYR A 504 -2.35 10.06 13.90
CA TYR A 504 -2.45 9.55 15.27
C TYR A 504 -1.75 8.19 15.42
N THR A 505 -2.02 7.24 14.53
CA THR A 505 -1.40 5.91 14.52
C THR A 505 0.11 5.99 14.36
N MET A 506 0.60 6.82 13.43
CA MET A 506 2.03 7.06 13.23
C MET A 506 2.69 7.61 14.50
N TRP A 507 2.10 8.66 15.09
CA TRP A 507 2.62 9.22 16.34
C TRP A 507 2.62 8.19 17.48
N ARG A 508 1.51 7.48 17.69
CA ARG A 508 1.42 6.48 18.77
C ARG A 508 2.47 5.38 18.63
N GLN A 509 2.74 4.92 17.41
CA GLN A 509 3.66 3.81 17.15
C GLN A 509 5.12 4.24 17.16
N PHE A 510 5.45 5.32 16.46
CA PHE A 510 6.85 5.75 16.26
C PHE A 510 7.31 6.78 17.29
N GLY A 511 6.40 7.40 18.05
CA GLY A 511 6.70 8.41 19.05
C GLY A 511 7.20 9.74 18.48
N ASP A 512 6.94 10.00 17.18
CA ASP A 512 7.35 11.23 16.51
C ASP A 512 6.17 12.20 16.37
N VAL A 513 6.24 13.30 17.09
CA VAL A 513 5.24 14.37 17.05
C VAL A 513 5.22 15.14 15.72
N ALA A 514 6.22 14.97 14.85
CA ALA A 514 6.21 15.57 13.53
C ALA A 514 5.01 15.08 12.70
N ALA A 515 4.62 13.81 12.85
CA ALA A 515 3.41 13.26 12.22
C ALA A 515 2.15 14.06 12.59
N VAL A 516 2.05 14.53 13.84
CA VAL A 516 0.95 15.38 14.30
C VAL A 516 1.09 16.82 13.79
N ASN A 517 2.25 17.43 14.00
CA ASN A 517 2.48 18.86 13.74
C ASN A 517 2.27 19.22 12.26
N VAL A 518 2.79 18.40 11.35
CA VAL A 518 2.69 18.63 9.89
C VAL A 518 1.24 18.52 9.40
N ASN A 519 0.40 17.73 10.06
CA ASN A 519 -0.99 17.49 9.68
C ASN A 519 -2.00 18.31 10.48
N TRP A 520 -1.58 19.04 11.52
CA TRP A 520 -2.47 19.69 12.50
C TRP A 520 -3.54 20.59 11.87
N ASP A 521 -3.13 21.54 11.04
CA ASP A 521 -4.05 22.50 10.43
C ASP A 521 -5.05 21.85 9.47
N ALA A 522 -4.61 20.79 8.79
CA ALA A 522 -5.46 20.01 7.91
C ALA A 522 -6.51 19.22 8.70
N MET A 523 -6.13 18.59 9.82
CA MET A 523 -7.02 17.89 10.75
C MET A 523 -8.03 18.85 11.38
N ALA A 524 -7.57 20.01 11.86
CA ALA A 524 -8.44 21.05 12.44
C ALA A 524 -9.47 21.57 11.43
N ARG A 525 -9.05 21.81 10.18
CA ARG A 525 -9.93 22.22 9.08
C ARG A 525 -10.97 21.16 8.76
N PHE A 526 -10.58 19.89 8.72
CA PHE A 526 -11.49 18.77 8.50
C PHE A 526 -12.60 18.74 9.57
N LEU A 527 -12.22 18.75 10.86
CA LEU A 527 -13.19 18.74 11.96
C LEU A 527 -14.10 19.97 12.00
N ALA A 528 -13.57 21.14 11.63
CA ALA A 528 -14.42 22.35 11.54
C ALA A 528 -15.48 22.25 10.42
N ASN A 529 -15.17 21.52 9.34
CA ASN A 529 -16.15 21.23 8.29
C ASN A 529 -17.15 20.14 8.69
N LEU A 530 -16.71 19.14 9.47
CA LEU A 530 -17.62 18.12 10.03
C LEU A 530 -18.69 18.77 10.94
N ASP A 531 -18.29 19.69 11.79
CA ASP A 531 -19.24 20.38 12.69
C ASP A 531 -20.33 21.15 11.93
N LYS A 532 -19.96 21.83 10.84
CA LYS A 532 -20.92 22.56 10.00
C LYS A 532 -21.98 21.66 9.36
N SER A 533 -21.65 20.42 9.08
CA SER A 533 -22.51 19.44 8.41
C SER A 533 -23.27 18.54 9.39
N ASN A 534 -23.20 18.79 10.69
CA ASN A 534 -23.80 17.94 11.74
C ASN A 534 -23.42 16.45 11.61
N TRP A 535 -22.19 16.15 11.09
CA TRP A 535 -21.66 14.80 10.75
C TRP A 535 -22.56 13.95 9.84
N THR A 536 -23.66 14.50 9.35
CA THR A 536 -24.49 13.79 8.38
C THR A 536 -23.82 13.82 7.01
N THR A 537 -23.79 12.69 6.34
CA THR A 537 -23.29 12.59 4.96
C THR A 537 -24.39 13.08 4.00
N PRO A 538 -24.06 13.86 2.94
CA PRO A 538 -25.00 14.17 1.88
C PRO A 538 -25.62 12.89 1.29
N GLU A 539 -26.90 12.96 0.86
CA GLU A 539 -27.68 11.79 0.41
C GLU A 539 -26.99 10.93 -0.68
N ASN A 540 -26.26 11.57 -1.57
CA ASN A 540 -25.52 10.92 -2.67
C ASN A 540 -24.18 10.29 -2.27
N GLU A 541 -23.69 10.47 -1.03
CA GLU A 541 -22.40 9.94 -0.54
C GLU A 541 -22.54 8.92 0.60
N ARG A 542 -23.75 8.50 0.92
CA ARG A 542 -24.10 7.57 1.99
C ARG A 542 -23.80 6.09 1.68
N GLN A 543 -22.88 5.80 0.78
CA GLN A 543 -22.74 4.46 0.20
C GLN A 543 -21.88 3.45 0.99
N CYS A 544 -21.17 3.87 2.01
CA CYS A 544 -20.20 3.00 2.69
C CYS A 544 -20.38 3.05 4.21
N VAL A 545 -21.44 2.48 4.71
CA VAL A 545 -21.56 2.15 6.14
C VAL A 545 -20.53 1.08 6.42
N ASP A 546 -20.63 0.19 7.28
CA ASP A 546 -19.64 -0.88 7.48
C ASP A 546 -19.47 -1.72 6.18
N TRP A 547 -18.63 -1.20 5.26
CA TRP A 547 -18.51 -1.65 3.87
C TRP A 547 -18.23 -3.13 3.78
N LEU A 548 -19.00 -3.81 2.92
CA LEU A 548 -18.91 -5.23 2.70
C LEU A 548 -19.12 -6.10 3.96
N SER A 549 -19.92 -5.64 4.92
CA SER A 549 -20.37 -6.49 6.03
C SER A 549 -21.25 -7.64 5.53
N PRO A 550 -21.29 -8.81 6.21
CA PRO A 550 -22.13 -9.93 5.80
C PRO A 550 -23.62 -9.59 5.72
N ALA A 551 -24.12 -8.70 6.57
CA ALA A 551 -25.49 -8.21 6.51
C ALA A 551 -25.82 -7.53 5.18
N MET A 552 -24.83 -6.92 4.52
CA MET A 552 -25.00 -6.38 3.16
C MET A 552 -25.19 -7.47 2.11
N TYR A 553 -24.77 -8.72 2.36
CA TYR A 553 -24.88 -9.81 1.39
C TYR A 553 -26.23 -10.53 1.44
N GLU A 554 -26.85 -10.63 2.60
CA GLU A 554 -28.14 -11.33 2.73
C GLU A 554 -29.27 -10.64 1.97
N GLY A 555 -29.27 -9.33 1.88
CA GLY A 555 -30.19 -8.56 1.04
C GLY A 555 -29.97 -8.72 -0.47
N HIS A 556 -28.78 -9.20 -0.89
CA HIS A 556 -28.45 -9.41 -2.30
C HIS A 556 -28.97 -10.73 -2.91
N ARG A 557 -29.64 -11.58 -2.15
CA ARG A 557 -30.25 -12.82 -2.66
C ARG A 557 -31.34 -12.59 -3.73
N ARG A 558 -31.79 -11.36 -3.96
CA ARG A 558 -32.86 -11.01 -4.93
C ARG A 558 -32.34 -10.29 -6.19
N GLY A 559 -31.23 -10.76 -6.76
CA GLY A 559 -30.85 -10.38 -8.12
C GLY A 559 -29.92 -9.17 -8.22
N TRP A 560 -28.67 -9.43 -8.52
CA TRP A 560 -27.72 -8.47 -9.04
C TRP A 560 -28.09 -8.08 -10.48
N GLY A 561 -29.00 -7.13 -10.59
CA GLY A 561 -29.26 -6.44 -11.83
C GLY A 561 -28.87 -4.99 -11.68
N SER A 562 -27.76 -4.62 -12.32
CA SER A 562 -27.34 -3.25 -12.66
C SER A 562 -27.29 -2.20 -11.54
N LYS A 563 -26.09 -1.65 -11.40
CA LYS A 563 -25.67 -0.45 -10.67
C LYS A 563 -25.38 -0.64 -9.19
N PHE A 564 -24.06 -0.84 -8.91
CA PHE A 564 -23.36 -0.54 -7.64
C PHE A 564 -24.16 -0.78 -6.35
N CYS A 565 -23.84 -1.88 -5.66
CA CYS A 565 -24.20 -2.17 -4.28
C CYS A 565 -25.57 -1.64 -3.86
N LYS A 566 -26.63 -2.31 -4.26
CA LYS A 566 -27.87 -2.17 -3.49
C LYS A 566 -27.59 -2.78 -2.12
N ASN A 567 -27.40 -1.95 -1.12
CA ASN A 567 -27.47 -2.31 0.28
C ASN A 567 -28.79 -3.09 0.47
N PRO A 568 -28.87 -4.14 1.32
CA PRO A 568 -30.16 -4.77 1.65
C PRO A 568 -31.18 -3.78 2.20
N PHE A 569 -30.72 -2.63 2.61
CA PHE A 569 -31.52 -1.49 2.93
C PHE A 569 -31.81 -0.58 1.72
N TRP A 570 -31.50 -0.98 0.46
CA TRP A 570 -31.62 -0.10 -0.71
C TRP A 570 -32.65 -0.61 -1.70
N ASP A 571 -33.92 -0.49 -1.34
CA ASP A 571 -35.06 -0.68 -2.26
C ASP A 571 -35.40 0.59 -3.06
N GLY A 572 -34.48 1.56 -3.13
CA GLY A 572 -34.69 2.83 -3.83
C GLY A 572 -35.24 3.95 -2.95
N GLU A 573 -35.75 3.64 -1.78
CA GLU A 573 -36.14 4.57 -0.73
C GLU A 573 -35.25 4.32 0.49
N THR A 574 -34.37 5.30 0.86
CA THR A 574 -33.64 5.29 2.14
C THR A 574 -34.66 5.27 3.26
N ASN A 575 -34.85 4.12 3.92
CA ASN A 575 -35.70 4.06 5.08
C ASN A 575 -35.06 4.82 6.26
N ALA A 576 -35.88 5.26 7.22
CA ALA A 576 -35.43 6.03 8.38
C ALA A 576 -34.38 5.25 9.21
N ASP A 577 -34.44 3.93 9.19
CA ASP A 577 -33.59 3.02 9.95
C ASP A 577 -32.16 2.95 9.43
N GLU A 578 -32.02 2.92 8.11
CA GLU A 578 -30.73 2.96 7.45
C GLU A 578 -30.04 4.30 7.69
N ARG A 579 -30.79 5.39 7.54
CA ARG A 579 -30.29 6.74 7.81
C ARG A 579 -29.77 6.86 9.24
N GLN A 580 -30.50 6.30 10.19
CA GLN A 580 -30.08 6.30 11.60
C GLN A 580 -28.78 5.50 11.84
N TYR A 581 -28.59 4.36 11.14
CA TYR A 581 -27.36 3.57 11.27
C TYR A 581 -26.14 4.34 10.73
N TRP A 582 -26.30 5.07 9.63
CA TRP A 582 -25.25 5.89 9.04
C TRP A 582 -24.88 7.07 9.94
N ASP A 583 -25.87 7.75 10.46
CA ASP A 583 -25.66 8.86 11.39
C ASP A 583 -24.99 8.37 12.67
N MET A 584 -25.29 7.16 13.12
CA MET A 584 -24.65 6.52 14.27
C MET A 584 -23.16 6.28 14.04
N LEU A 585 -22.77 5.67 12.92
CA LEU A 585 -21.35 5.43 12.61
C LEU A 585 -20.63 6.76 12.36
N GLY A 586 -21.26 7.71 11.70
CA GLY A 586 -20.70 9.05 11.50
C GLY A 586 -20.43 9.78 12.83
N ALA A 587 -21.35 9.67 13.79
CA ALA A 587 -21.15 10.19 15.14
C ALA A 587 -20.02 9.47 15.89
N CYS A 588 -19.88 8.15 15.72
CA CYS A 588 -18.78 7.38 16.31
C CYS A 588 -17.41 7.84 15.79
N TYR A 589 -17.25 8.00 14.48
CA TYR A 589 -16.01 8.51 13.89
C TYR A 589 -15.69 9.93 14.32
N HIS A 590 -16.68 10.83 14.33
CA HIS A 590 -16.50 12.20 14.81
C HIS A 590 -16.04 12.26 16.28
N ILE A 591 -16.65 11.44 17.16
CA ILE A 591 -16.23 11.34 18.57
C ILE A 591 -14.81 10.75 18.66
N TRP A 592 -14.48 9.76 17.86
CA TRP A 592 -13.15 9.14 17.85
C TRP A 592 -12.09 10.14 17.39
N ASP A 593 -12.34 10.87 16.32
CA ASP A 593 -11.45 11.94 15.85
C ASP A 593 -11.21 12.99 16.93
N LEU A 594 -12.27 13.45 17.62
CA LEU A 594 -12.16 14.43 18.71
C LEU A 594 -11.30 13.89 19.87
N LYS A 595 -11.48 12.62 20.26
CA LYS A 595 -10.63 11.96 21.28
C LYS A 595 -9.16 11.95 20.86
N MET A 596 -8.88 11.58 19.62
CA MET A 596 -7.50 11.57 19.10
C MET A 596 -6.91 12.97 19.05
N MET A 597 -7.68 13.99 18.67
CA MET A 597 -7.22 15.38 18.67
C MET A 597 -6.93 15.90 20.08
N VAL A 598 -7.68 15.49 21.09
CA VAL A 598 -7.38 15.83 22.50
C VAL A 598 -6.00 15.26 22.91
N GLU A 599 -5.74 14.00 22.60
CA GLU A 599 -4.47 13.35 22.93
C GLU A 599 -3.29 13.98 22.16
N MET A 600 -3.44 14.21 20.86
CA MET A 600 -2.43 14.83 20.01
C MET A 600 -2.14 16.29 20.43
N ALA A 601 -3.17 17.06 20.80
CA ALA A 601 -3.03 18.42 21.29
C ALA A 601 -2.19 18.47 22.58
N LYS A 602 -2.51 17.60 23.56
CA LYS A 602 -1.72 17.49 24.81
C LYS A 602 -0.28 17.12 24.54
N ALA A 603 -0.03 16.15 23.66
CA ALA A 603 1.32 15.68 23.33
C ALA A 603 2.16 16.75 22.62
N THR A 604 1.55 17.75 22.03
CA THR A 604 2.21 18.82 21.27
C THR A 604 2.14 20.19 21.96
N GLY A 605 1.72 20.23 23.24
CA GLY A 605 1.66 21.45 24.06
C GLY A 605 0.56 22.43 23.65
N ARG A 606 -0.50 21.96 23.01
CA ARG A 606 -1.67 22.75 22.55
C ARG A 606 -2.83 22.65 23.55
N ASP A 607 -2.59 23.07 24.80
CA ASP A 607 -3.51 22.86 25.92
C ASP A 607 -4.88 23.54 25.73
N LYS A 608 -4.91 24.71 25.09
CA LYS A 608 -6.18 25.41 24.79
C LYS A 608 -7.02 24.63 23.78
N GLU A 609 -6.39 24.15 22.73
CA GLU A 609 -7.04 23.32 21.71
C GLU A 609 -7.47 21.97 22.31
N ALA A 610 -6.66 21.36 23.18
CA ALA A 610 -7.04 20.15 23.90
C ALA A 610 -8.32 20.34 24.71
N ALA A 611 -8.43 21.45 25.48
CA ALA A 611 -9.64 21.79 26.22
C ALA A 611 -10.85 22.02 25.32
N ALA A 612 -10.66 22.74 24.20
CA ALA A 612 -11.71 22.98 23.22
C ALA A 612 -12.22 21.68 22.56
N TYR A 613 -11.32 20.78 22.16
CA TYR A 613 -11.69 19.48 21.60
C TYR A 613 -12.38 18.59 22.64
N ALA A 614 -11.94 18.59 23.89
CA ALA A 614 -12.60 17.84 24.97
C ALA A 614 -14.04 18.33 25.22
N GLN A 615 -14.31 19.64 25.15
CA GLN A 615 -15.69 20.16 25.24
C GLN A 615 -16.55 19.72 24.05
N ARG A 616 -16.00 19.75 22.83
CA ARG A 616 -16.69 19.25 21.63
C ARG A 616 -16.99 17.76 21.72
N GLU A 617 -16.03 16.97 22.18
CA GLU A 617 -16.19 15.53 22.45
C GLU A 617 -17.37 15.29 23.42
N ALA A 618 -17.38 15.97 24.58
CA ALA A 618 -18.44 15.81 25.56
C ALA A 618 -19.83 16.12 24.99
N LYS A 619 -19.94 17.20 24.18
CA LYS A 619 -21.19 17.57 23.49
C LYS A 619 -21.59 16.49 22.46
N ALA A 620 -20.64 15.98 21.69
CA ALA A 620 -20.88 14.93 20.69
C ALA A 620 -21.34 13.63 21.35
N VAL A 621 -20.73 13.23 22.48
CA VAL A 621 -21.14 12.06 23.29
C VAL A 621 -22.56 12.25 23.85
N ALA A 622 -22.89 13.41 24.43
CA ALA A 622 -24.23 13.69 24.94
C ALA A 622 -25.27 13.60 23.81
N ARG A 623 -24.97 14.18 22.65
CA ARG A 623 -25.86 14.11 21.48
C ARG A 623 -26.02 12.68 20.96
N TYR A 624 -24.94 11.91 20.90
CA TYR A 624 -24.97 10.48 20.52
C TYR A 624 -25.94 9.71 21.40
N ARG A 625 -25.81 9.86 22.72
CA ARG A 625 -26.68 9.20 23.70
C ARG A 625 -28.15 9.54 23.51
N ASN A 626 -28.46 10.80 23.29
CA ASN A 626 -29.85 11.26 23.10
C ASN A 626 -30.49 10.76 21.79
N LEU A 627 -29.67 10.53 20.73
CA LEU A 627 -30.17 10.12 19.43
C LEU A 627 -30.30 8.62 19.24
N PHE A 628 -29.41 7.85 19.88
CA PHE A 628 -29.24 6.43 19.57
C PHE A 628 -29.50 5.49 20.75
N LEU A 629 -29.59 6.00 21.97
CA LEU A 629 -29.87 5.19 23.14
C LEU A 629 -31.25 5.54 23.73
N ASP A 630 -31.90 4.52 24.29
CA ASP A 630 -33.13 4.70 25.05
C ASP A 630 -32.87 5.24 26.48
N HIS A 631 -33.93 5.42 27.30
CA HIS A 631 -33.83 5.91 28.68
C HIS A 631 -33.08 4.96 29.62
N HIS A 632 -32.87 3.69 29.25
CA HIS A 632 -32.03 2.74 29.96
C HIS A 632 -30.56 2.77 29.44
N GLY A 633 -30.24 3.64 28.49
CA GLY A 633 -28.93 3.74 27.85
C GLY A 633 -28.62 2.59 26.89
N ARG A 634 -29.61 1.95 26.29
CA ARG A 634 -29.45 0.81 25.38
C ARG A 634 -29.82 1.18 23.95
N PHE A 635 -29.24 0.48 23.00
CA PHE A 635 -29.64 0.52 21.60
C PHE A 635 -31.03 -0.08 21.39
N ALA A 636 -31.73 0.34 20.33
CA ALA A 636 -32.88 -0.39 19.81
C ALA A 636 -32.50 -1.84 19.48
N GLU A 637 -33.45 -2.77 19.60
CA GLU A 637 -33.20 -4.22 19.50
C GLU A 637 -32.41 -4.62 18.23
N ARG A 638 -32.74 -4.03 17.08
CA ARG A 638 -32.07 -4.30 15.80
C ARG A 638 -30.56 -4.03 15.86
N TYR A 639 -30.10 -2.99 16.57
CA TYR A 639 -28.69 -2.65 16.70
C TYR A 639 -27.98 -3.47 17.79
N ARG A 640 -28.70 -3.94 18.80
CA ARG A 640 -28.16 -4.85 19.83
C ARG A 640 -27.66 -6.16 19.22
N ASN A 641 -28.36 -6.64 18.17
CA ASN A 641 -28.01 -7.89 17.47
C ASN A 641 -26.94 -7.71 16.40
N MET A 642 -26.41 -6.49 16.18
CA MET A 642 -25.34 -6.19 15.24
C MET A 642 -24.01 -6.04 15.97
N GLN A 643 -22.93 -6.61 15.38
CA GLN A 643 -21.60 -6.50 15.96
C GLN A 643 -21.08 -5.05 15.91
N THR A 644 -21.05 -4.40 14.76
CA THR A 644 -20.40 -3.11 14.50
C THR A 644 -20.87 -1.96 15.40
N PRO A 645 -22.18 -1.69 15.62
CA PRO A 645 -22.63 -0.63 16.54
C PRO A 645 -22.10 -0.84 17.97
N ASN A 646 -22.19 -2.07 18.47
CA ASN A 646 -21.73 -2.42 19.81
C ASN A 646 -20.21 -2.26 19.96
N LEU A 647 -19.44 -2.65 18.92
CA LEU A 647 -17.97 -2.51 18.91
C LEU A 647 -17.55 -1.03 19.04
N PHE A 648 -18.12 -0.15 18.22
CA PHE A 648 -17.81 1.28 18.29
C PHE A 648 -18.23 1.90 19.62
N ALA A 649 -19.45 1.65 20.08
CA ALA A 649 -19.94 2.24 21.32
C ALA A 649 -19.16 1.76 22.57
N LEU A 650 -18.81 0.49 22.63
CA LEU A 650 -17.94 -0.06 23.68
C LEU A 650 -16.52 0.51 23.62
N LYS A 651 -15.91 0.55 22.42
CA LYS A 651 -14.57 1.12 22.20
C LYS A 651 -14.47 2.57 22.64
N LEU A 652 -15.52 3.36 22.38
CA LEU A 652 -15.53 4.79 22.64
C LEU A 652 -16.11 5.16 24.03
N GLY A 653 -16.65 4.20 24.79
CA GLY A 653 -17.24 4.45 26.10
C GLY A 653 -18.54 5.26 26.03
N LEU A 654 -19.42 4.97 25.05
CA LEU A 654 -20.59 5.79 24.78
C LEU A 654 -21.80 5.49 25.69
N PHE A 655 -21.83 4.36 26.36
CA PHE A 655 -22.90 3.99 27.28
C PHE A 655 -22.87 4.85 28.56
N PRO A 656 -24.03 5.31 29.06
CA PRO A 656 -24.06 6.29 30.14
C PRO A 656 -23.75 5.71 31.53
N THR A 657 -23.96 4.41 31.73
CA THR A 657 -23.80 3.73 33.04
C THR A 657 -23.03 2.42 32.87
N GLN A 658 -22.49 1.91 33.99
CA GLN A 658 -21.84 0.59 33.99
C GLN A 658 -22.84 -0.50 33.62
N ALA A 659 -24.07 -0.45 34.12
CA ALA A 659 -25.12 -1.41 33.80
C ALA A 659 -25.44 -1.45 32.31
N ALA A 660 -25.54 -0.28 31.63
CA ALA A 660 -25.73 -0.19 30.19
C ALA A 660 -24.51 -0.74 29.41
N THR A 661 -23.29 -0.48 29.91
CA THR A 661 -22.05 -1.02 29.33
C THR A 661 -22.01 -2.55 29.44
N ASP A 662 -22.34 -3.10 30.58
CA ASP A 662 -22.34 -4.57 30.80
C ASP A 662 -23.43 -5.25 29.97
N ALA A 663 -24.60 -4.62 29.83
CA ALA A 663 -25.65 -5.08 28.94
C ALA A 663 -25.19 -5.10 27.48
N ALA A 664 -24.48 -4.05 27.02
CA ALA A 664 -23.95 -4.00 25.66
C ALA A 664 -22.85 -5.04 25.41
N LYS A 665 -22.00 -5.33 26.42
CA LYS A 665 -21.05 -6.44 26.36
C LYS A 665 -21.77 -7.78 26.20
N ALA A 666 -22.84 -8.00 26.96
CA ALA A 666 -23.66 -9.21 26.87
C ALA A 666 -24.36 -9.33 25.49
N ASP A 667 -24.90 -8.21 24.95
CA ASP A 667 -25.51 -8.16 23.62
C ASP A 667 -24.48 -8.52 22.52
N LEU A 668 -23.25 -7.98 22.60
CA LEU A 668 -22.17 -8.31 21.65
C LEU A 668 -21.80 -9.80 21.72
N VAL A 669 -21.61 -10.35 22.93
CA VAL A 669 -21.31 -11.78 23.14
C VAL A 669 -22.43 -12.65 22.57
N ALA A 670 -23.69 -12.30 22.83
CA ALA A 670 -24.85 -13.02 22.33
C ALA A 670 -24.89 -13.00 20.78
N SER A 671 -24.65 -11.83 20.18
CA SER A 671 -24.65 -11.70 18.72
C SER A 671 -23.52 -12.52 18.05
N VAL A 672 -22.33 -12.53 18.64
CA VAL A 672 -21.20 -13.34 18.15
C VAL A 672 -21.51 -14.84 18.26
N LYS A 673 -22.04 -15.30 19.41
CA LYS A 673 -22.40 -16.71 19.62
C LYS A 673 -23.57 -17.16 18.74
N ALA A 674 -24.60 -16.31 18.58
CA ALA A 674 -25.73 -16.59 17.70
C ALA A 674 -25.29 -16.71 16.22
N GLY A 675 -24.28 -15.93 15.82
CA GLY A 675 -23.63 -16.05 14.52
C GLY A 675 -22.61 -17.21 14.41
N ASN A 676 -22.55 -18.13 15.35
CA ASN A 676 -21.59 -19.23 15.40
C ASN A 676 -20.13 -18.75 15.30
N CYS A 677 -19.80 -17.68 16.02
CA CYS A 677 -18.49 -17.03 16.02
C CYS A 677 -18.01 -16.57 14.64
N LYS A 678 -18.92 -16.36 13.68
CA LYS A 678 -18.60 -15.79 12.36
C LYS A 678 -18.41 -14.28 12.44
N VAL A 679 -17.60 -13.76 11.54
CA VAL A 679 -17.40 -12.31 11.40
C VAL A 679 -18.70 -11.68 10.91
N GLY A 680 -19.26 -10.75 11.68
CA GLY A 680 -20.46 -9.99 11.32
C GLY A 680 -20.18 -8.55 10.90
N THR A 681 -18.89 -8.22 10.71
CA THR A 681 -18.42 -6.86 10.40
C THR A 681 -17.95 -6.72 8.96
N GLY A 682 -17.99 -5.49 8.46
CA GLY A 682 -17.30 -5.06 7.26
C GLY A 682 -15.96 -4.37 7.58
N PHE A 683 -15.49 -3.52 6.65
CA PHE A 683 -14.17 -2.87 6.79
C PHE A 683 -14.03 -2.05 8.06
N LEU A 684 -15.09 -1.31 8.48
CA LEU A 684 -15.00 -0.38 9.60
C LEU A 684 -15.05 -1.10 10.96
N GLY A 685 -15.84 -2.17 11.07
CA GLY A 685 -15.99 -2.93 12.32
C GLY A 685 -14.87 -3.95 12.55
N THR A 686 -14.33 -4.54 11.48
CA THR A 686 -13.35 -5.64 11.56
C THR A 686 -12.09 -5.29 12.37
N PRO A 687 -11.48 -4.10 12.27
CA PRO A 687 -10.31 -3.74 13.08
C PRO A 687 -10.57 -3.70 14.60
N LEU A 688 -11.84 -3.50 14.99
CA LEU A 688 -12.25 -3.40 16.38
C LEU A 688 -12.70 -4.73 16.98
N LEU A 689 -13.12 -5.69 16.16
CA LEU A 689 -13.84 -6.90 16.56
C LEU A 689 -13.11 -7.68 17.66
N LEU A 690 -11.90 -8.12 17.39
CA LEU A 690 -11.15 -8.96 18.31
C LEU A 690 -10.59 -8.17 19.51
N ASP A 691 -10.18 -6.90 19.30
CA ASP A 691 -9.70 -6.02 20.37
C ASP A 691 -10.82 -5.76 21.41
N VAL A 692 -12.04 -5.44 20.95
CA VAL A 692 -13.17 -5.16 21.86
C VAL A 692 -13.59 -6.42 22.60
N ILE A 693 -13.67 -7.56 21.93
CA ILE A 693 -14.02 -8.83 22.59
C ILE A 693 -12.94 -9.21 23.61
N ALA A 694 -11.67 -9.17 23.26
CA ALA A 694 -10.59 -9.64 24.13
C ALA A 694 -10.30 -8.67 25.30
N ASP A 695 -10.32 -7.36 25.07
CA ASP A 695 -9.84 -6.36 26.02
C ASP A 695 -10.98 -5.64 26.78
N ILE A 696 -12.12 -5.34 26.11
CA ILE A 696 -13.21 -4.58 26.72
C ILE A 696 -14.29 -5.49 27.28
N VAL A 697 -14.70 -6.52 26.52
CA VAL A 697 -15.58 -7.57 27.05
C VAL A 697 -14.82 -8.41 28.07
N GLY A 698 -13.52 -8.67 27.84
CA GLY A 698 -12.67 -9.48 28.72
C GLY A 698 -12.74 -10.98 28.42
N ASP A 699 -13.15 -11.37 27.18
CA ASP A 699 -13.24 -12.76 26.74
C ASP A 699 -12.27 -13.05 25.56
N PRO A 700 -10.97 -13.23 25.84
CA PRO A 700 -10.01 -13.57 24.79
C PRO A 700 -10.30 -14.93 24.14
N ALA A 701 -10.90 -15.89 24.86
CA ALA A 701 -11.24 -17.20 24.30
C ALA A 701 -12.31 -17.09 23.21
N LEU A 702 -13.30 -16.20 23.38
CA LEU A 702 -14.29 -15.88 22.35
C LEU A 702 -13.64 -15.18 21.14
N ALA A 703 -12.68 -14.24 21.37
CA ALA A 703 -11.94 -13.60 20.28
C ALA A 703 -11.17 -14.63 19.43
N TYR A 704 -10.50 -15.60 20.08
CA TYR A 704 -9.87 -16.70 19.36
C TYR A 704 -10.88 -17.61 18.65
N SER A 705 -12.09 -17.80 19.20
CA SER A 705 -13.13 -18.59 18.52
C SER A 705 -13.58 -17.92 17.21
N VAL A 706 -13.64 -16.58 17.19
CA VAL A 706 -13.90 -15.80 15.97
C VAL A 706 -12.72 -15.89 14.98
N LEU A 707 -11.49 -15.74 15.47
CA LEU A 707 -10.28 -15.82 14.65
C LEU A 707 -10.11 -17.18 13.97
N LEU A 708 -10.40 -18.25 14.71
CA LEU A 708 -10.23 -19.65 14.27
C LEU A 708 -11.46 -20.19 13.51
N GLN A 709 -12.48 -19.35 13.24
CA GLN A 709 -13.66 -19.76 12.48
C GLN A 709 -13.29 -20.12 11.03
N ARG A 710 -13.71 -21.33 10.59
CA ARG A 710 -13.39 -21.85 9.25
C ARG A 710 -14.54 -21.75 8.24
N ASP A 711 -15.74 -21.44 8.71
CA ASP A 711 -16.88 -21.19 7.82
C ASP A 711 -16.88 -19.72 7.35
N CYS A 712 -17.47 -19.49 6.18
CA CYS A 712 -17.78 -18.15 5.68
C CYS A 712 -18.95 -17.52 6.47
N PRO A 713 -18.82 -16.26 6.90
CA PRO A 713 -17.68 -15.34 6.87
C PRO A 713 -16.63 -15.62 7.95
N GLY A 714 -15.36 -15.70 7.58
CA GLY A 714 -14.25 -15.94 8.49
C GLY A 714 -12.89 -15.88 7.76
N TRP A 715 -11.84 -15.52 8.47
CA TRP A 715 -10.50 -15.41 7.86
C TRP A 715 -9.97 -16.76 7.39
N LEU A 716 -10.13 -17.82 8.19
CA LEU A 716 -9.60 -19.13 7.82
C LEU A 716 -10.38 -19.80 6.71
N TYR A 717 -11.63 -19.36 6.42
CA TYR A 717 -12.35 -19.81 5.24
C TYR A 717 -11.57 -19.52 3.95
N SER A 718 -11.06 -18.30 3.78
CA SER A 718 -10.27 -17.95 2.59
C SER A 718 -8.95 -18.72 2.54
N VAL A 719 -8.30 -18.94 3.70
CA VAL A 719 -7.07 -19.75 3.82
C VAL A 719 -7.34 -21.20 3.35
N ASP A 720 -8.42 -21.83 3.82
CA ASP A 720 -8.82 -23.19 3.45
C ASP A 720 -9.21 -23.32 1.97
N ASN A 721 -9.54 -22.20 1.31
CA ASN A 721 -9.79 -22.11 -0.13
C ASN A 721 -8.55 -21.62 -0.93
N GLY A 722 -7.35 -21.75 -0.37
CA GLY A 722 -6.08 -21.51 -1.06
C GLY A 722 -5.69 -20.04 -1.24
N ALA A 723 -6.29 -19.12 -0.48
CA ALA A 723 -5.91 -17.72 -0.49
C ALA A 723 -4.43 -17.53 -0.11
N THR A 724 -3.75 -16.66 -0.84
CA THR A 724 -2.36 -16.24 -0.57
C THR A 724 -2.24 -14.77 -0.25
N THR A 725 -3.36 -14.06 -0.26
CA THR A 725 -3.60 -12.66 0.10
C THR A 725 -4.96 -12.54 0.77
N ILE A 726 -5.26 -11.40 1.37
CA ILE A 726 -6.58 -11.10 1.94
C ILE A 726 -7.56 -10.79 0.80
N TRP A 727 -8.76 -11.35 0.88
CA TRP A 727 -9.85 -11.09 -0.05
C TRP A 727 -10.63 -9.82 0.35
N GLU A 728 -11.14 -9.08 -0.64
CA GLU A 728 -11.98 -7.90 -0.43
C GLU A 728 -13.27 -8.26 0.30
N ARG A 729 -13.89 -9.37 -0.11
CA ARG A 729 -15.17 -9.85 0.41
C ARG A 729 -14.97 -11.16 1.15
N TRP A 730 -15.73 -11.35 2.23
CA TRP A 730 -15.78 -12.63 2.93
C TRP A 730 -16.26 -13.78 2.03
N ASP A 731 -17.20 -13.49 1.12
CA ASP A 731 -17.82 -14.42 0.16
C ASP A 731 -17.32 -14.22 -1.28
N GLY A 732 -16.12 -13.67 -1.50
CA GLY A 732 -15.53 -13.47 -2.83
C GLY A 732 -15.50 -14.74 -3.68
N TYR A 733 -15.31 -15.88 -3.03
CA TYR A 733 -15.52 -17.22 -3.55
C TYR A 733 -16.14 -18.10 -2.47
N THR A 734 -17.16 -18.89 -2.82
CA THR A 734 -17.69 -19.92 -1.91
C THR A 734 -17.82 -21.26 -2.64
N LYS A 735 -17.58 -22.36 -1.88
CA LYS A 735 -17.70 -23.73 -2.44
C LYS A 735 -19.09 -24.01 -2.98
N GLU A 736 -20.11 -23.42 -2.35
CA GLU A 736 -21.51 -23.65 -2.68
C GLU A 736 -21.95 -22.84 -3.91
N ARG A 737 -21.49 -21.57 -4.03
CA ARG A 737 -21.99 -20.62 -5.02
C ARG A 737 -20.99 -20.27 -6.13
N GLY A 738 -19.69 -20.55 -5.95
CA GLY A 738 -18.63 -20.11 -6.83
C GLY A 738 -18.21 -18.66 -6.56
N PHE A 739 -17.83 -17.93 -7.62
CA PHE A 739 -17.34 -16.56 -7.53
C PHE A 739 -18.44 -15.55 -7.23
N GLY A 740 -18.12 -14.59 -6.38
CA GLY A 740 -18.90 -13.37 -6.18
C GLY A 740 -18.92 -12.50 -7.44
N PRO A 741 -19.73 -11.40 -7.44
CA PRO A 741 -19.82 -10.51 -8.57
C PRO A 741 -18.47 -9.88 -8.93
N PRO A 742 -18.05 -9.97 -10.20
CA PRO A 742 -16.70 -9.56 -10.61
C PRO A 742 -16.44 -8.06 -10.43
N GLU A 743 -17.48 -7.23 -10.43
CA GLU A 743 -17.38 -5.79 -10.23
C GLU A 743 -16.85 -5.41 -8.85
N MET A 744 -17.09 -6.26 -7.84
CA MET A 744 -16.72 -6.04 -6.43
C MET A 744 -16.01 -7.26 -5.86
N ASN A 745 -15.04 -7.81 -6.57
CA ASN A 745 -14.37 -9.04 -6.17
C ASN A 745 -12.87 -8.99 -6.47
N SER A 746 -12.10 -8.49 -5.52
CA SER A 746 -10.64 -8.56 -5.51
C SER A 746 -10.19 -9.65 -4.55
N PHE A 747 -9.20 -10.43 -4.96
CA PHE A 747 -8.58 -11.44 -4.10
C PHE A 747 -7.26 -10.97 -3.47
N ASN A 748 -6.92 -9.68 -3.65
CA ASN A 748 -5.78 -9.02 -3.04
C ASN A 748 -6.16 -7.62 -2.57
N HIS A 749 -6.76 -7.55 -1.34
CA HIS A 749 -7.36 -6.33 -0.79
C HIS A 749 -7.14 -6.31 0.73
N TYR A 750 -6.20 -5.54 1.22
CA TYR A 750 -5.61 -5.71 2.55
C TYR A 750 -6.49 -5.28 3.75
N ALA A 751 -7.61 -4.57 3.55
CA ALA A 751 -8.41 -3.97 4.63
C ALA A 751 -8.76 -4.96 5.76
N ASN A 752 -9.35 -6.13 5.41
CA ASN A 752 -9.69 -7.18 6.39
C ASN A 752 -8.46 -7.86 7.03
N GLY A 753 -7.25 -7.58 6.53
CA GLY A 753 -5.97 -8.00 7.13
C GLY A 753 -5.58 -7.20 8.37
N ALA A 754 -6.38 -6.21 8.79
CA ALA A 754 -6.22 -5.44 10.04
C ALA A 754 -6.09 -6.33 11.29
N VAL A 755 -6.58 -7.56 11.24
CA VAL A 755 -6.45 -8.60 12.27
C VAL A 755 -4.98 -8.87 12.66
N LEU A 756 -4.01 -8.65 11.75
CA LEU A 756 -2.58 -8.76 12.05
C LEU A 756 -2.16 -7.83 13.20
N GLY A 757 -2.74 -6.63 13.28
CA GLY A 757 -2.50 -5.71 14.38
C GLY A 757 -2.94 -6.27 15.73
N TRP A 758 -4.09 -6.96 15.79
CA TRP A 758 -4.54 -7.67 17.01
C TRP A 758 -3.57 -8.80 17.38
N MET A 759 -3.04 -9.53 16.40
CA MET A 759 -2.08 -10.61 16.68
C MET A 759 -0.81 -10.06 17.37
N PHE A 760 -0.29 -8.91 16.93
CA PHE A 760 0.83 -8.26 17.63
C PHE A 760 0.43 -7.72 19.00
N ARG A 761 -0.68 -6.94 19.07
CA ARG A 761 -1.07 -6.24 20.30
C ARG A 761 -1.57 -7.18 21.38
N THR A 762 -2.34 -8.19 21.02
CA THR A 762 -3.09 -9.01 22.00
C THR A 762 -2.57 -10.43 22.07
N MET A 763 -2.41 -11.12 20.92
CA MET A 763 -1.88 -12.49 20.92
C MET A 763 -0.44 -12.51 21.45
N ALA A 764 0.45 -11.68 20.89
CA ALA A 764 1.84 -11.55 21.34
C ALA A 764 2.02 -10.57 22.50
N GLY A 765 1.06 -9.66 22.70
CA GLY A 765 1.05 -8.69 23.80
C GLY A 765 1.97 -7.49 23.63
N ILE A 766 2.50 -7.21 22.43
CA ILE A 766 3.43 -6.11 22.18
C ILE A 766 2.62 -4.84 21.85
N ARG A 767 2.60 -3.87 22.77
CA ARG A 767 1.82 -2.62 22.62
C ARG A 767 2.66 -1.39 22.97
N PRO A 768 2.49 -0.24 22.28
CA PRO A 768 3.00 1.02 22.82
C PRO A 768 2.41 1.28 24.19
N GLY A 769 3.16 1.88 25.10
CA GLY A 769 2.72 2.22 26.42
C GLY A 769 1.73 3.39 26.45
N LYS A 770 1.50 3.97 27.63
CA LYS A 770 0.68 5.18 27.80
C LYS A 770 1.27 6.33 26.98
N GLU A 771 2.60 6.47 26.98
CA GLU A 771 3.31 7.41 26.11
C GLU A 771 3.46 6.86 24.69
N ALA A 772 3.55 7.74 23.72
CA ALA A 772 3.75 7.35 22.33
C ALA A 772 5.15 6.81 22.09
N GLY A 773 5.29 5.85 21.17
CA GLY A 773 6.54 5.15 20.89
C GLY A 773 6.84 4.05 21.89
N TYR A 774 8.07 3.52 21.86
CA TYR A 774 8.50 2.34 22.60
C TYR A 774 9.60 2.65 23.63
N ARG A 775 9.70 3.90 24.11
CA ARG A 775 10.59 4.21 25.23
C ARG A 775 10.11 3.55 26.53
N HIS A 776 8.80 3.59 26.72
CA HIS A 776 8.07 2.78 27.68
C HIS A 776 6.93 2.07 26.97
N PHE A 777 6.82 0.76 27.09
CA PHE A 777 5.81 -0.04 26.37
C PHE A 777 5.18 -1.11 27.26
N THR A 778 4.17 -1.79 26.76
CA THR A 778 3.45 -2.83 27.50
C THR A 778 3.67 -4.19 26.84
N LEU A 779 3.95 -5.20 27.66
CA LEU A 779 3.91 -6.62 27.31
C LEU A 779 2.77 -7.30 28.06
N ALA A 780 1.73 -7.70 27.33
CA ALA A 780 0.51 -8.28 27.93
C ALA A 780 -0.10 -9.33 26.99
N PRO A 781 0.58 -10.48 26.77
CA PRO A 781 0.06 -11.52 25.88
C PRO A 781 -1.19 -12.17 26.44
N LYS A 782 -2.10 -12.59 25.54
CA LYS A 782 -3.28 -13.39 25.85
C LYS A 782 -3.18 -14.74 25.11
N PRO A 783 -2.49 -15.73 25.68
CA PRO A 783 -2.28 -17.03 25.07
C PRO A 783 -3.57 -17.85 24.96
N ASP A 784 -3.63 -18.74 23.95
CA ASP A 784 -4.71 -19.70 23.79
C ASP A 784 -4.13 -21.08 23.44
N LYS A 785 -4.60 -22.12 24.14
CA LYS A 785 -4.12 -23.50 23.97
C LYS A 785 -4.35 -24.05 22.56
N ARG A 786 -5.40 -23.58 21.87
CA ARG A 786 -5.76 -24.04 20.52
C ARG A 786 -4.68 -23.75 19.48
N ILE A 787 -3.87 -22.70 19.68
CA ILE A 787 -2.77 -22.34 18.75
C ILE A 787 -1.38 -22.74 19.26
N GLY A 788 -1.29 -23.29 20.47
CA GLY A 788 -0.08 -23.88 21.07
C GLY A 788 1.02 -22.91 21.45
N SER A 789 1.40 -22.00 20.57
CA SER A 789 2.49 -21.04 20.77
C SER A 789 2.34 -19.78 19.91
N CYS A 790 3.02 -18.70 20.34
CA CYS A 790 3.25 -17.51 19.54
C CYS A 790 4.64 -16.96 19.81
N LYS A 791 5.38 -16.65 18.75
CA LYS A 791 6.68 -16.00 18.80
C LYS A 791 6.61 -14.74 17.94
N ALA A 792 6.79 -13.57 18.56
CA ALA A 792 6.74 -12.29 17.89
C ALA A 792 7.95 -11.43 18.22
N SER A 793 8.38 -10.63 17.24
CA SER A 793 9.35 -9.57 17.45
C SER A 793 8.92 -8.30 16.73
N TYR A 794 9.30 -7.15 17.29
CA TYR A 794 9.09 -5.86 16.70
C TYR A 794 10.32 -4.98 16.87
N ARG A 795 10.91 -4.52 15.76
CA ARG A 795 12.10 -3.66 15.75
C ARG A 795 11.67 -2.20 15.87
N THR A 796 11.99 -1.60 17.01
CA THR A 796 11.78 -0.18 17.29
C THR A 796 13.07 0.61 17.05
N LYS A 797 13.02 1.93 17.13
CA LYS A 797 14.23 2.79 17.10
C LYS A 797 15.17 2.56 18.28
N TYR A 798 14.73 1.87 19.33
CA TYR A 798 15.53 1.55 20.51
C TYR A 798 16.12 0.14 20.48
N GLY A 799 15.70 -0.69 19.55
CA GLY A 799 16.06 -2.10 19.44
C GLY A 799 14.82 -3.00 19.29
N THR A 800 15.04 -4.30 19.35
CA THR A 800 13.99 -5.29 19.08
C THR A 800 13.29 -5.73 20.38
N VAL A 801 11.99 -5.46 20.48
CA VAL A 801 11.09 -6.05 21.47
C VAL A 801 10.73 -7.46 21.02
N LYS A 802 10.79 -8.43 21.94
CA LYS A 802 10.37 -9.82 21.67
C LYS A 802 9.33 -10.26 22.70
N SER A 803 8.42 -11.12 22.28
CA SER A 803 7.48 -11.83 23.15
C SER A 803 7.23 -13.22 22.56
N GLU A 804 7.56 -14.28 23.33
CA GLU A 804 7.44 -15.67 22.90
C GLU A 804 6.82 -16.50 24.01
N TRP A 805 5.66 -17.07 23.77
CA TRP A 805 4.99 -17.96 24.68
C TRP A 805 4.65 -19.29 24.04
N ARG A 806 4.64 -20.35 24.85
CA ARG A 806 4.25 -21.69 24.42
C ARG A 806 3.64 -22.48 25.57
N TYR A 807 2.69 -23.31 25.22
CA TYR A 807 2.21 -24.36 26.14
C TYR A 807 3.14 -25.57 26.06
N VAL A 808 3.53 -26.08 27.23
CA VAL A 808 4.38 -27.27 27.38
C VAL A 808 3.60 -28.38 28.10
N ASP A 809 4.22 -29.56 28.24
CA ASP A 809 3.59 -30.72 28.90
C ASP A 809 3.00 -30.36 30.28
N GLY A 810 1.83 -30.95 30.56
CA GLY A 810 1.06 -30.65 31.77
C GLY A 810 0.26 -29.35 31.71
N GLY A 811 0.20 -28.68 30.53
CA GLY A 811 -0.61 -27.47 30.33
C GLY A 811 0.01 -26.21 30.92
N LYS A 812 1.26 -26.25 31.34
CA LYS A 812 2.05 -25.08 31.77
C LYS A 812 2.32 -24.13 30.59
N LEU A 813 2.37 -22.84 30.89
CA LEU A 813 2.72 -21.80 29.90
C LEU A 813 4.13 -21.28 30.21
N GLU A 814 5.03 -21.38 29.26
CA GLU A 814 6.31 -20.70 29.30
C GLU A 814 6.21 -19.39 28.48
N TRP A 815 6.72 -18.28 29.03
CA TRP A 815 6.78 -17.00 28.38
C TRP A 815 8.15 -16.37 28.54
N SER A 816 8.78 -15.99 27.42
CA SER A 816 10.01 -15.21 27.41
C SER A 816 9.79 -13.90 26.65
N PHE A 817 10.51 -12.85 27.09
CA PHE A 817 10.41 -11.53 26.47
C PHE A 817 11.72 -10.75 26.57
N THR A 818 11.90 -9.79 25.65
CA THR A 818 13.07 -8.91 25.59
C THR A 818 12.62 -7.46 25.72
N VAL A 819 13.27 -6.73 26.62
CA VAL A 819 13.18 -5.26 26.79
C VAL A 819 14.48 -4.64 26.24
N PRO A 820 14.45 -3.85 25.15
CA PRO A 820 15.64 -3.29 24.55
C PRO A 820 16.40 -2.29 25.44
N PRO A 821 17.71 -2.05 25.23
CA PRO A 821 18.47 -1.05 25.93
C PRO A 821 17.83 0.35 25.87
N GLY A 822 17.85 1.08 27.01
CA GLY A 822 17.30 2.44 27.09
C GLY A 822 15.77 2.52 27.10
N THR A 823 15.09 1.39 27.28
CA THR A 823 13.62 1.30 27.39
C THR A 823 13.18 0.64 28.68
N THR A 824 11.90 0.78 29.02
CA THR A 824 11.24 0.06 30.11
C THR A 824 9.92 -0.54 29.64
N ALA A 825 9.43 -1.55 30.32
CA ALA A 825 8.16 -2.19 29.97
C ALA A 825 7.31 -2.46 31.21
N THR A 826 6.03 -2.13 31.13
CA THR A 826 5.00 -2.69 32.01
C THR A 826 4.62 -4.07 31.51
N VAL A 827 4.86 -5.10 32.32
CA VAL A 827 4.63 -6.51 31.99
C VAL A 827 3.41 -7.01 32.77
N VAL A 828 2.39 -7.44 32.06
CA VAL A 828 1.17 -8.03 32.61
C VAL A 828 1.20 -9.53 32.37
N PRO A 829 1.33 -10.36 33.42
CA PRO A 829 1.36 -11.80 33.24
C PRO A 829 0.06 -12.37 32.66
N PRO A 830 0.13 -13.42 31.83
CA PRO A 830 -1.06 -14.04 31.21
C PRO A 830 -2.06 -14.68 32.17
N ASP A 831 -1.64 -15.01 33.41
CA ASP A 831 -2.49 -15.57 34.48
C ASP A 831 -3.32 -14.52 35.22
N GLY A 832 -3.17 -13.23 34.86
CA GLY A 832 -3.86 -12.14 35.55
C GLY A 832 -3.15 -11.65 36.81
N GLY A 833 -1.89 -12.04 37.03
CA GLY A 833 -1.04 -11.49 38.07
C GLY A 833 -0.86 -9.98 37.97
N PRO A 834 -0.34 -9.32 39.02
CA PRO A 834 -0.12 -7.88 39.02
C PRO A 834 0.85 -7.45 37.91
N ALA A 835 0.63 -6.24 37.38
CA ALA A 835 1.56 -5.63 36.46
C ALA A 835 2.88 -5.30 37.18
N GLU A 836 4.01 -5.58 36.51
CA GLU A 836 5.36 -5.35 37.01
C GLU A 836 6.15 -4.52 36.03
N GLU A 837 7.09 -3.70 36.50
CA GLU A 837 7.98 -2.90 35.68
C GLU A 837 9.30 -3.61 35.44
N PHE A 838 9.76 -3.63 34.19
CA PHE A 838 11.03 -4.24 33.78
C PHE A 838 11.91 -3.23 33.06
N GLY A 839 13.20 -3.21 33.43
CA GLY A 839 14.26 -2.55 32.69
C GLY A 839 14.78 -3.38 31.51
N PRO A 840 15.87 -2.93 30.84
CA PRO A 840 16.47 -3.68 29.73
C PRO A 840 16.94 -5.06 30.15
N GLY A 841 16.68 -6.07 29.32
CA GLY A 841 17.11 -7.46 29.55
C GLY A 841 16.27 -8.48 28.81
N ASP A 842 16.69 -9.73 28.89
CA ASP A 842 15.96 -10.92 28.47
C ASP A 842 15.41 -11.64 29.71
N TYR A 843 14.13 -11.94 29.67
CA TYR A 843 13.39 -12.49 30.82
C TYR A 843 12.64 -13.75 30.44
N ARG A 844 12.42 -14.62 31.45
CA ARG A 844 11.59 -15.81 31.31
C ARG A 844 10.70 -15.97 32.55
N LYS A 845 9.43 -16.27 32.32
CA LYS A 845 8.43 -16.55 33.35
C LYS A 845 7.76 -17.90 33.02
N GLU A 846 7.62 -18.72 34.04
CA GLU A 846 6.71 -19.88 34.02
C GLU A 846 5.40 -19.45 34.63
N VAL A 847 4.31 -19.69 33.94
CA VAL A 847 2.97 -19.33 34.38
C VAL A 847 2.21 -20.63 34.63
N LEU A 848 1.88 -20.87 35.89
CA LEU A 848 1.03 -22.00 36.27
C LEU A 848 -0.43 -21.60 36.07
N LYS A 849 -1.15 -22.30 35.20
CA LYS A 849 -2.61 -22.20 35.08
C LYS A 849 -3.26 -23.47 35.57
#